data_e1515ca2e0e307a33aa705710054e7b6
#
_entry.id   e1515ca2e0e307a33aa705710054e7b6
#
_cell.length_a   1.000
_cell.length_b   1.000
_cell.length_c   1.000
_cell.angle_alpha   90.00
_cell.angle_beta   90.00
_cell.angle_gamma   90.00
#
_symmetry.space_group_name_H-M   'P 1'
#
loop_
_entity.id
_entity.type
_entity.pdbx_description
1 polymer ?
#
loop_
_entity_poly.entity_id
_entity_poly.type
_entity_poly.pdbx_seq_one_letter_code
_entity_poly.pdbx_strand_id
1 'polypeptide(L)'
;MRFSIVLLIIASVALNIDARTNDNRDIVIENDQMRFVIGEDGIAKSLLYKPTNEECLSQQLNMPVFSVTQERPFHNEIKLAYPTNKITFNAKSVKKEGNELIVDFELIFYKARIKLDITPNYINFTVKDFFIEGNDYGIGVNKGILPPVYEMNFIQLPVRDREHFGEWLNVSWDNKIAINVLATNIHARINSEKREGYRIMKAAVERDIQLLEVGAALIVCKTGDLLNNIARVEEDFNLPKGVESRRHKLYNASYYAASDITPDNVDEHIKYAKMGGFRSMKIPYSAIVESGPSWSKKGDYDWRKSIYPNEREDLENLLKKIKGKGISPGLHFLHSHIGRDSRYVTPIPDHRLNLLKYFTLAKPLGTSDTEIFVEQNPVSTTLADGMRVLKIGTELVSYESYTTSWPYKFIGCTRGVDKTTINSLPVGTIFGLLDVSEFGTQRSVYIDQRTSLQDEIAEKLENIYNAGFEFCYFDGSEGVNPPFWFNVPYAQWRVYKRFDPTPIYAEGAAKSHFSWHMLSGGNAFDVFRPDVLKEEIKRWPAQQARRMKADFSRVNFGWLGYFVPNEKSIGTQPDMIEFVTSVAAAWDCPVSLNSNLEGFKKHARTADNLEVYRRWEEVRSIDWLTEKQKTMLQDMEQEHHLLLNEENQFELVPYEQISGVAGGSKEIRAFIFQRKGEYYVVYWHISGNKKLQLQLKPSDITLYKRLDEEEPVNDSNGNILIPLNDRRYIRTNKLTKEEILAVLSNAKIID
;
A
#
# COMPACT_ATOMS: atom_id res chain seq x y z
N MET A 1 27.16 -48.24 81.55
CA MET A 1 27.67 -47.01 82.14
C MET A 1 29.04 -46.72 81.62
N ARG A 2 29.21 -45.89 80.64
CA ARG A 2 30.36 -45.05 80.32
C ARG A 2 29.98 -44.05 79.28
N PHE A 3 29.86 -42.78 79.67
CA PHE A 3 29.69 -41.62 78.80
C PHE A 3 31.04 -41.34 78.14
N SER A 4 31.06 -41.21 76.80
CA SER A 4 32.20 -40.65 76.08
C SER A 4 31.74 -39.35 75.46
N ILE A 5 32.32 -38.27 75.94
CA ILE A 5 32.23 -36.92 75.43
C ILE A 5 33.03 -36.84 74.15
N VAL A 6 32.34 -36.52 73.06
CA VAL A 6 33.01 -36.20 71.80
C VAL A 6 33.10 -34.68 71.70
N LEU A 7 34.32 -34.17 71.71
CA LEU A 7 34.66 -32.76 71.56
C LEU A 7 34.51 -32.39 70.06
N LEU A 8 33.56 -31.51 69.76
CA LEU A 8 33.40 -30.96 68.40
C LEU A 8 34.34 -29.77 68.26
N ILE A 9 35.40 -29.93 67.45
CA ILE A 9 36.26 -28.83 67.02
C ILE A 9 35.64 -28.18 65.83
N ILE A 10 35.08 -26.95 65.99
CA ILE A 10 34.63 -26.13 64.92
C ILE A 10 35.85 -25.45 64.31
N ALA A 11 36.30 -25.95 63.17
CA ALA A 11 37.26 -25.25 62.32
C ALA A 11 36.48 -24.21 61.49
N SER A 12 36.65 -22.94 61.83
CA SER A 12 36.21 -21.82 61.05
C SER A 12 37.04 -21.75 59.75
N VAL A 13 36.52 -22.34 58.69
CA VAL A 13 37.01 -22.08 57.34
C VAL A 13 36.43 -20.70 56.91
N ALA A 14 37.30 -19.69 56.97
CA ALA A 14 37.00 -18.42 56.33
C ALA A 14 36.94 -18.67 54.79
N LEU A 15 35.73 -18.78 54.29
CA LEU A 15 35.49 -18.67 52.85
C LEU A 15 35.83 -17.23 52.46
N ASN A 16 37.02 -17.03 51.90
CA ASN A 16 37.28 -15.88 51.06
C ASN A 16 36.27 -15.94 49.88
N ILE A 17 35.17 -15.26 50.02
CA ILE A 17 34.36 -14.88 48.86
C ILE A 17 35.20 -13.83 48.14
N ASP A 18 35.97 -14.27 47.18
CA ASP A 18 36.46 -13.38 46.14
C ASP A 18 35.21 -12.67 45.61
N ALA A 19 35.03 -11.42 46.03
CA ALA A 19 34.20 -10.48 45.33
C ALA A 19 34.81 -10.35 43.92
N ARG A 20 34.35 -11.24 43.00
CA ARG A 20 34.50 -10.96 41.59
C ARG A 20 33.88 -9.60 41.41
N THR A 21 34.68 -8.58 41.27
CA THR A 21 34.32 -7.34 40.68
C THR A 21 33.63 -7.72 39.36
N ASN A 22 32.32 -7.57 39.34
CA ASN A 22 31.53 -7.63 38.09
C ASN A 22 32.06 -6.46 37.25
N ASP A 23 33.16 -6.70 36.53
CA ASP A 23 33.62 -5.84 35.47
C ASP A 23 32.51 -5.92 34.41
N ASN A 24 31.52 -5.04 34.58
CA ASN A 24 30.33 -5.00 33.73
C ASN A 24 30.78 -4.47 32.35
N ARG A 25 31.26 -5.37 31.48
CA ARG A 25 31.75 -5.06 30.12
C ARG A 25 30.63 -4.85 29.12
N ASP A 26 29.44 -4.63 29.64
CA ASP A 26 28.29 -4.33 28.79
C ASP A 26 28.53 -3.07 27.97
N ILE A 27 28.15 -3.15 26.69
CA ILE A 27 28.26 -2.04 25.75
C ILE A 27 27.05 -1.17 25.91
N VAL A 28 27.27 0.09 26.30
CA VAL A 28 26.23 1.11 26.39
C VAL A 28 26.29 2.02 25.17
N ILE A 29 25.16 2.16 24.49
CA ILE A 29 24.93 3.05 23.34
C ILE A 29 23.74 3.91 23.71
N GLU A 30 23.92 5.23 23.82
CA GLU A 30 22.85 6.12 24.28
C GLU A 30 22.86 7.46 23.57
N ASN A 31 21.70 8.06 23.53
CA ASN A 31 21.47 9.45 23.13
C ASN A 31 20.54 10.14 24.15
N ASP A 32 19.93 11.26 23.78
CA ASP A 32 19.05 12.02 24.68
C ASP A 32 17.74 11.26 25.01
N GLN A 33 17.28 10.40 24.12
CA GLN A 33 15.99 9.72 24.22
C GLN A 33 16.06 8.29 24.77
N MET A 34 17.13 7.56 24.42
CA MET A 34 17.23 6.13 24.74
C MET A 34 18.60 5.73 25.24
N ARG A 35 18.63 4.63 26.00
CA ARG A 35 19.84 3.92 26.39
C ARG A 35 19.70 2.45 26.01
N PHE A 36 20.53 2.00 25.07
CA PHE A 36 20.57 0.61 24.62
C PHE A 36 21.80 -0.08 25.19
N VAL A 37 21.59 -1.26 25.80
CA VAL A 37 22.65 -2.05 26.43
C VAL A 37 22.73 -3.40 25.73
N ILE A 38 23.92 -3.71 25.21
CA ILE A 38 24.28 -4.99 24.60
C ILE A 38 25.30 -5.66 25.52
N GLY A 39 25.07 -6.91 25.91
CA GLY A 39 26.04 -7.70 26.63
C GLY A 39 27.32 -7.98 25.80
N GLU A 40 28.45 -8.21 26.44
CA GLU A 40 29.67 -8.69 25.77
C GLU A 40 29.41 -9.97 24.97
N ASP A 41 28.40 -10.76 25.35
CA ASP A 41 27.90 -11.95 24.67
C ASP A 41 27.00 -11.66 23.45
N GLY A 42 26.78 -10.40 23.12
CA GLY A 42 25.93 -9.97 22.01
C GLY A 42 24.44 -9.98 22.29
N ILE A 43 24.01 -10.28 23.53
CA ILE A 43 22.57 -10.29 23.89
C ILE A 43 22.06 -8.87 24.12
N ALA A 44 20.85 -8.55 23.60
CA ALA A 44 20.13 -7.32 23.92
C ALA A 44 19.63 -7.37 25.37
N LYS A 45 20.27 -6.61 26.29
CA LYS A 45 19.96 -6.63 27.72
C LYS A 45 18.91 -5.61 28.13
N SER A 46 18.94 -4.41 27.55
CA SER A 46 18.02 -3.32 27.92
C SER A 46 17.89 -2.32 26.76
N LEU A 47 16.71 -1.84 26.51
CA LEU A 47 16.41 -0.68 25.68
C LEU A 47 15.50 0.24 26.47
N LEU A 48 16.09 1.24 27.12
CA LEU A 48 15.41 2.13 28.04
C LEU A 48 14.98 3.41 27.33
N TYR A 49 13.71 3.79 27.44
CA TYR A 49 13.26 5.14 27.11
C TYR A 49 13.57 6.07 28.28
N LYS A 50 14.59 6.93 28.16
CA LYS A 50 15.18 7.72 29.25
C LYS A 50 14.18 8.68 29.93
N PRO A 51 13.31 9.41 29.19
CA PRO A 51 12.42 10.38 29.83
C PRO A 51 11.47 9.81 30.88
N THR A 52 11.04 8.56 30.74
CA THR A 52 10.16 7.90 31.71
C THR A 52 10.82 6.73 32.45
N ASN A 53 12.08 6.43 32.12
CA ASN A 53 12.80 5.27 32.64
C ASN A 53 12.10 3.94 32.36
N GLU A 54 11.44 3.82 31.18
CA GLU A 54 10.66 2.64 30.80
C GLU A 54 11.48 1.66 29.99
N GLU A 55 11.51 0.38 30.43
CA GLU A 55 12.16 -0.70 29.68
C GLU A 55 11.28 -1.15 28.50
N CYS A 56 11.82 -1.11 27.29
CA CYS A 56 11.13 -1.42 26.06
C CYS A 56 11.31 -2.87 25.58
N LEU A 57 12.37 -3.56 26.03
CA LEU A 57 12.59 -4.96 25.67
C LEU A 57 11.74 -5.91 26.53
N SER A 58 11.33 -7.01 25.91
CA SER A 58 10.80 -8.17 26.63
C SER A 58 11.95 -8.92 27.32
N GLN A 59 11.73 -9.28 28.56
CA GLN A 59 12.66 -10.11 29.34
C GLN A 59 12.38 -11.62 29.18
N GLN A 60 11.46 -12.00 28.29
CA GLN A 60 11.08 -13.39 28.04
C GLN A 60 12.10 -14.15 27.18
N LEU A 61 12.96 -13.42 26.45
CA LEU A 61 13.91 -13.99 25.51
C LEU A 61 15.25 -13.25 25.57
N ASN A 62 16.33 -14.02 25.78
CA ASN A 62 17.68 -13.53 25.55
C ASN A 62 17.98 -13.56 24.05
N MET A 63 17.79 -12.43 23.38
CA MET A 63 17.93 -12.32 21.92
C MET A 63 19.30 -11.77 21.55
N PRO A 64 20.12 -12.53 20.76
CA PRO A 64 21.31 -11.96 20.15
C PRO A 64 20.93 -10.81 19.20
N VAL A 65 21.58 -9.66 19.35
CA VAL A 65 21.37 -8.50 18.47
C VAL A 65 21.80 -8.81 17.04
N PHE A 66 22.86 -9.61 16.91
CA PHE A 66 23.49 -9.92 15.63
C PHE A 66 23.48 -11.42 15.35
N SER A 67 23.21 -11.78 14.09
CA SER A 67 23.36 -13.15 13.61
C SER A 67 23.79 -13.14 12.14
N VAL A 68 24.55 -14.14 11.72
CA VAL A 68 25.00 -14.30 10.34
C VAL A 68 24.56 -15.65 9.80
N THR A 69 24.09 -15.68 8.58
CA THR A 69 23.76 -16.90 7.85
C THR A 69 24.80 -17.15 6.77
N GLN A 70 25.38 -18.32 6.76
CA GLN A 70 26.26 -18.80 5.69
C GLN A 70 25.50 -19.72 4.76
N GLU A 71 25.81 -19.66 3.48
CA GLU A 71 25.38 -20.63 2.48
C GLU A 71 26.50 -21.61 2.19
N ARG A 72 26.24 -22.89 2.40
CA ARG A 72 27.24 -23.95 2.22
C ARG A 72 27.00 -24.65 0.88
N PRO A 73 27.97 -24.62 -0.06
CA PRO A 73 27.81 -25.21 -1.38
C PRO A 73 27.78 -26.73 -1.35
N PHE A 74 28.46 -27.37 -0.39
CA PHE A 74 28.54 -28.82 -0.28
C PHE A 74 27.57 -29.35 0.78
N HIS A 75 26.36 -29.65 0.34
CA HIS A 75 25.29 -30.00 1.28
C HIS A 75 24.74 -31.42 1.11
N ASN A 76 25.24 -32.23 0.16
CA ASN A 76 24.71 -33.57 -0.06
C ASN A 76 24.85 -34.49 1.17
N GLU A 77 25.96 -34.36 1.89
CA GLU A 77 26.16 -35.05 3.16
C GLU A 77 25.49 -34.32 4.34
N ILE A 78 25.37 -33.01 4.25
CA ILE A 78 24.78 -32.16 5.29
C ILE A 78 23.24 -32.16 5.21
N LYS A 79 22.63 -32.45 4.05
CA LYS A 79 21.19 -32.55 3.88
C LYS A 79 20.50 -33.51 4.86
N LEU A 80 21.21 -34.53 5.32
CA LEU A 80 20.67 -35.46 6.32
C LEU A 80 20.56 -34.80 7.70
N ALA A 81 21.40 -33.82 8.01
CA ALA A 81 21.45 -33.13 9.30
C ALA A 81 20.72 -31.77 9.25
N TYR A 82 20.69 -31.09 8.08
CA TYR A 82 20.12 -29.76 7.91
C TYR A 82 19.17 -29.73 6.69
N PRO A 83 17.92 -29.23 6.85
CA PRO A 83 16.94 -29.16 5.78
C PRO A 83 17.31 -28.17 4.66
N THR A 84 18.24 -27.25 4.92
CA THR A 84 18.72 -26.26 3.95
C THR A 84 20.25 -26.20 3.97
N ASN A 85 20.83 -25.67 2.89
CA ASN A 85 22.25 -25.38 2.84
C ASN A 85 22.62 -24.06 3.57
N LYS A 86 21.65 -23.37 4.18
CA LYS A 86 21.82 -22.13 4.93
C LYS A 86 21.84 -22.41 6.42
N ILE A 87 22.87 -21.97 7.11
CA ILE A 87 23.07 -22.18 8.53
C ILE A 87 23.32 -20.83 9.19
N THR A 88 22.54 -20.53 10.25
CA THR A 88 22.63 -19.27 10.99
C THR A 88 23.43 -19.46 12.27
N PHE A 89 24.33 -18.53 12.55
CA PHE A 89 25.17 -18.42 13.72
C PHE A 89 24.92 -17.10 14.43
N ASN A 90 24.76 -17.16 15.75
CA ASN A 90 24.56 -15.97 16.58
C ASN A 90 25.88 -15.29 16.93
N ALA A 91 25.82 -14.04 17.34
CA ALA A 91 26.94 -13.36 17.95
C ALA A 91 27.41 -14.14 19.18
N LYS A 92 28.72 -14.35 19.29
CA LYS A 92 29.43 -14.95 20.45
C LYS A 92 30.00 -13.87 21.37
N SER A 93 30.52 -12.81 20.75
CA SER A 93 31.01 -11.67 21.49
C SER A 93 30.91 -10.40 20.69
N VAL A 94 30.76 -9.28 21.38
CA VAL A 94 30.73 -7.94 20.79
C VAL A 94 31.68 -7.04 21.56
N LYS A 95 32.48 -6.25 20.85
CA LYS A 95 33.37 -5.22 21.42
C LYS A 95 33.07 -3.87 20.78
N LYS A 96 33.15 -2.81 21.58
CA LYS A 96 33.00 -1.43 21.04
C LYS A 96 34.40 -0.82 20.92
N GLU A 97 34.76 -0.37 19.73
CA GLU A 97 35.99 0.32 19.40
C GLU A 97 35.62 1.68 18.77
N GLY A 98 35.67 2.76 19.57
CA GLY A 98 35.22 4.07 19.14
C GLY A 98 33.72 4.07 18.80
N ASN A 99 33.41 4.38 17.55
CA ASN A 99 32.02 4.37 17.02
C ASN A 99 31.69 3.09 16.25
N GLU A 100 32.44 2.02 16.46
CA GLU A 100 32.24 0.74 15.78
C GLU A 100 32.01 -0.39 16.77
N LEU A 101 31.19 -1.37 16.37
CA LEU A 101 31.05 -2.64 17.05
C LEU A 101 31.74 -3.71 16.21
N ILE A 102 32.61 -4.47 16.86
CA ILE A 102 33.26 -5.67 16.29
C ILE A 102 32.48 -6.87 16.82
N VAL A 103 31.82 -7.59 15.93
CA VAL A 103 30.97 -8.74 16.25
C VAL A 103 31.68 -10.03 15.85
N ASP A 104 31.87 -10.91 16.79
CA ASP A 104 32.42 -12.26 16.61
C ASP A 104 31.29 -13.28 16.69
N PHE A 105 31.25 -14.24 15.76
CA PHE A 105 30.14 -15.20 15.66
C PHE A 105 30.53 -16.58 16.14
N GLU A 106 29.56 -17.37 16.61
CA GLU A 106 29.73 -18.74 17.02
C GLU A 106 30.19 -19.61 15.83
N LEU A 107 31.15 -20.53 16.07
CA LEU A 107 31.53 -21.62 15.15
C LEU A 107 31.94 -21.20 13.74
N ILE A 108 32.18 -19.90 13.49
CA ILE A 108 32.68 -19.40 12.22
C ILE A 108 33.84 -18.42 12.42
N PHE A 109 34.57 -18.17 11.35
CA PHE A 109 35.80 -17.36 11.40
C PHE A 109 35.56 -15.91 10.95
N TYR A 110 34.38 -15.57 10.46
CA TYR A 110 34.03 -14.20 10.08
C TYR A 110 33.70 -13.36 11.31
N LYS A 111 34.18 -12.13 11.26
CA LYS A 111 33.76 -11.05 12.14
C LYS A 111 33.06 -9.99 11.31
N ALA A 112 32.11 -9.28 11.89
CA ALA A 112 31.47 -8.14 11.27
C ALA A 112 31.87 -6.84 11.96
N ARG A 113 31.96 -5.75 11.19
CA ARG A 113 32.18 -4.40 11.67
C ARG A 113 30.90 -3.58 11.42
N ILE A 114 30.32 -3.06 12.49
CA ILE A 114 29.10 -2.25 12.46
C ILE A 114 29.43 -0.85 12.94
N LYS A 115 29.29 0.15 12.05
CA LYS A 115 29.46 1.55 12.42
C LYS A 115 28.20 2.07 13.12
N LEU A 116 28.37 2.88 14.16
CA LEU A 116 27.32 3.58 14.89
C LEU A 116 27.38 5.07 14.58
N ASP A 117 26.24 5.63 14.13
CA ASP A 117 26.04 7.08 14.09
C ASP A 117 24.97 7.43 15.13
N ILE A 118 25.40 8.08 16.21
CA ILE A 118 24.57 8.42 17.36
C ILE A 118 24.17 9.89 17.25
N THR A 119 22.88 10.13 17.13
CA THR A 119 22.26 11.46 17.04
C THR A 119 21.27 11.69 18.20
N PRO A 120 20.85 12.90 18.51
CA PRO A 120 19.81 13.13 19.52
C PRO A 120 18.49 12.41 19.23
N ASN A 121 18.18 12.10 17.95
CA ASN A 121 16.90 11.58 17.50
C ASN A 121 16.88 10.07 17.26
N TYR A 122 18.02 9.46 16.91
CA TYR A 122 18.13 8.05 16.56
C TYR A 122 19.55 7.53 16.71
N ILE A 123 19.70 6.22 16.70
CA ILE A 123 20.99 5.52 16.60
C ILE A 123 20.96 4.70 15.31
N ASN A 124 21.86 5.02 14.36
CA ASN A 124 21.97 4.28 13.11
C ASN A 124 23.09 3.23 13.22
N PHE A 125 22.78 2.03 12.70
CA PHE A 125 23.71 0.89 12.59
C PHE A 125 23.99 0.67 11.11
N THR A 126 25.26 0.68 10.69
CA THR A 126 25.67 0.45 9.29
C THR A 126 26.65 -0.72 9.23
N VAL A 127 26.35 -1.73 8.43
CA VAL A 127 27.26 -2.85 8.16
C VAL A 127 28.41 -2.36 7.28
N LYS A 128 29.63 -2.33 7.81
CA LYS A 128 30.81 -1.79 7.13
C LYS A 128 31.67 -2.85 6.51
N ASP A 129 31.86 -3.98 7.19
CA ASP A 129 32.79 -5.00 6.74
C ASP A 129 32.48 -6.40 7.31
N PHE A 130 32.91 -7.42 6.57
CA PHE A 130 33.07 -8.79 7.03
C PHE A 130 34.53 -9.19 6.80
N PHE A 131 35.22 -9.53 7.85
CA PHE A 131 36.65 -9.83 7.80
C PHE A 131 37.03 -11.05 8.64
N ILE A 132 38.25 -11.57 8.43
CA ILE A 132 38.84 -12.63 9.20
C ILE A 132 40.03 -12.03 9.90
N GLU A 133 40.07 -12.06 11.23
CA GLU A 133 41.16 -11.50 12.03
C GLU A 133 42.30 -12.49 12.10
N GLY A 134 43.51 -12.02 11.76
CA GLY A 134 44.78 -12.73 11.95
C GLY A 134 45.04 -13.92 11.02
N ASN A 135 46.29 -14.40 11.09
CA ASN A 135 46.76 -15.63 10.45
C ASN A 135 46.67 -16.84 11.41
N ASP A 136 45.86 -16.80 12.44
CA ASP A 136 45.79 -17.78 13.52
C ASP A 136 45.24 -19.15 13.09
N TYR A 137 44.94 -19.31 11.82
CA TYR A 137 44.64 -20.61 11.23
C TYR A 137 45.96 -21.31 10.93
N GLY A 138 46.59 -21.91 11.95
CA GLY A 138 47.86 -22.66 11.86
C GLY A 138 47.87 -23.81 10.85
N ILE A 139 46.92 -23.91 9.98
CA ILE A 139 46.80 -24.77 8.82
C ILE A 139 46.21 -23.93 7.73
N GLY A 140 46.97 -23.62 6.69
CA GLY A 140 46.61 -22.73 5.55
C GLY A 140 45.19 -22.83 5.06
N VAL A 141 44.28 -22.19 5.77
CA VAL A 141 42.87 -22.08 5.35
C VAL A 141 42.83 -21.16 4.14
N ASN A 142 42.65 -21.76 3.00
CA ASN A 142 42.42 -21.01 1.78
C ASN A 142 41.09 -20.22 1.93
N LYS A 143 41.15 -18.88 1.95
CA LYS A 143 39.96 -18.00 2.07
C LYS A 143 38.87 -18.35 1.10
N GLY A 144 39.19 -18.92 -0.05
CA GLY A 144 38.22 -19.37 -1.07
C GLY A 144 37.40 -20.61 -0.67
N ILE A 145 37.75 -21.30 0.44
CA ILE A 145 37.05 -22.51 0.90
C ILE A 145 35.99 -22.15 1.97
N LEU A 146 36.09 -20.99 2.61
CA LEU A 146 35.11 -20.60 3.64
C LEU A 146 33.72 -20.28 2.99
N PRO A 147 32.65 -20.85 3.58
CA PRO A 147 31.30 -20.54 3.08
C PRO A 147 31.03 -19.05 3.14
N PRO A 148 30.55 -18.45 2.06
CA PRO A 148 30.31 -17.01 2.02
C PRO A 148 29.14 -16.61 2.95
N VAL A 149 29.22 -15.39 3.46
CA VAL A 149 28.07 -14.77 4.15
C VAL A 149 26.94 -14.61 3.16
N TYR A 150 25.79 -15.15 3.48
CA TYR A 150 24.55 -15.02 2.69
C TYR A 150 23.71 -13.85 3.19
N GLU A 151 23.53 -13.76 4.51
CA GLU A 151 22.69 -12.77 5.19
C GLU A 151 23.30 -12.44 6.55
N MET A 152 23.11 -11.20 7.01
CA MET A 152 23.36 -10.82 8.39
C MET A 152 22.19 -10.00 8.92
N ASN A 153 21.62 -10.43 10.05
CA ASN A 153 20.79 -9.57 10.89
C ASN A 153 21.73 -8.70 11.73
N PHE A 154 21.64 -7.38 11.60
CA PHE A 154 22.47 -6.43 12.35
C PHE A 154 21.67 -5.62 13.38
N ILE A 155 20.38 -5.85 13.46
CA ILE A 155 19.47 -5.48 14.53
C ILE A 155 18.46 -6.62 14.72
N GLN A 156 18.35 -7.15 15.94
CA GLN A 156 17.30 -8.05 16.37
C GLN A 156 16.90 -7.67 17.80
N LEU A 157 15.70 -7.16 17.99
CA LEU A 157 15.24 -6.64 19.29
C LEU A 157 13.89 -7.26 19.66
N PRO A 158 13.78 -7.96 20.81
CA PRO A 158 12.52 -8.49 21.33
C PRO A 158 11.75 -7.36 22.04
N VAL A 159 11.09 -6.51 21.29
CA VAL A 159 10.34 -5.34 21.81
C VAL A 159 9.01 -5.79 22.41
N ARG A 160 8.66 -5.33 23.61
CA ARG A 160 7.36 -5.59 24.26
C ARG A 160 6.22 -5.14 23.36
N ASP A 161 5.15 -5.93 23.35
CA ASP A 161 3.93 -5.53 22.64
C ASP A 161 3.39 -4.21 23.23
N ARG A 162 2.98 -3.32 22.34
CA ARG A 162 2.26 -2.09 22.64
C ARG A 162 0.88 -2.13 22.00
N GLU A 163 0.07 -1.13 22.27
CA GLU A 163 -1.31 -1.05 21.77
C GLU A 163 -1.41 -1.19 20.25
N HIS A 164 -0.43 -0.62 19.54
CA HIS A 164 -0.39 -0.60 18.08
C HIS A 164 0.92 -1.13 17.53
N PHE A 165 0.84 -1.81 16.39
CA PHE A 165 1.99 -2.16 15.57
C PHE A 165 1.73 -1.85 14.11
N GLY A 166 2.54 -0.97 13.52
CA GLY A 166 2.58 -0.67 12.09
C GLY A 166 3.55 -1.62 11.38
N GLU A 167 3.02 -2.56 10.60
CA GLU A 167 3.84 -3.56 9.91
C GLU A 167 4.63 -2.97 8.73
N TRP A 168 4.06 -1.99 8.04
CA TRP A 168 4.72 -1.31 6.93
C TRP A 168 5.88 -0.44 7.39
N LEU A 169 5.66 0.39 8.42
CA LEU A 169 6.68 1.25 9.01
C LEU A 169 7.61 0.51 9.98
N ASN A 170 7.24 -0.70 10.40
CA ASN A 170 7.92 -1.47 11.43
C ASN A 170 8.05 -0.70 12.75
N VAL A 171 6.93 -0.26 13.28
CA VAL A 171 6.83 0.58 14.48
C VAL A 171 5.88 -0.03 15.52
N SER A 172 6.33 -0.17 16.77
CA SER A 172 5.53 -0.57 17.93
C SER A 172 5.27 0.66 18.79
N TRP A 173 4.00 1.02 19.06
CA TRP A 173 3.68 2.26 19.74
C TRP A 173 2.36 2.23 20.55
N ASP A 174 2.27 3.13 21.49
CA ASP A 174 1.06 3.50 22.23
C ASP A 174 0.94 5.03 22.30
N ASN A 175 0.10 5.55 23.16
CA ASN A 175 -0.07 7.01 23.32
C ASN A 175 1.13 7.73 23.96
N LYS A 176 2.16 7.01 24.43
CA LYS A 176 3.34 7.56 25.13
C LYS A 176 4.62 7.39 24.36
N ILE A 177 4.91 6.16 23.90
CA ILE A 177 6.20 5.77 23.34
C ILE A 177 6.02 5.08 21.98
N ALA A 178 6.89 5.41 21.07
CA ALA A 178 7.08 4.71 19.80
C ALA A 178 8.49 4.14 19.70
N ILE A 179 8.60 2.91 19.22
CA ILE A 179 9.84 2.19 18.94
C ILE A 179 9.81 1.78 17.48
N ASN A 180 10.77 2.25 16.70
CA ASN A 180 10.82 2.02 15.25
C ASN A 180 12.22 1.55 14.84
N VAL A 181 12.28 0.56 13.95
CA VAL A 181 13.48 0.16 13.21
C VAL A 181 13.23 0.52 11.75
N LEU A 182 13.97 1.50 11.25
CA LEU A 182 13.76 2.17 9.97
C LEU A 182 14.97 1.99 9.05
N ALA A 183 14.76 1.57 7.80
CA ALA A 183 15.82 1.50 6.80
C ALA A 183 16.39 2.89 6.50
N THR A 184 17.72 3.04 6.50
CA THR A 184 18.41 4.27 6.10
C THR A 184 18.92 4.22 4.67
N ASN A 185 18.74 3.09 3.98
CA ASN A 185 18.81 2.98 2.53
C ASN A 185 17.92 1.81 2.03
N ILE A 186 17.67 1.77 0.74
CA ILE A 186 16.76 0.81 0.10
C ILE A 186 17.21 -0.66 0.22
N HIS A 187 18.48 -0.92 0.52
CA HIS A 187 19.07 -2.26 0.56
C HIS A 187 18.94 -2.93 1.94
N ALA A 188 18.42 -2.22 2.96
CA ALA A 188 18.17 -2.79 4.27
C ALA A 188 16.81 -3.52 4.27
N ARG A 189 16.84 -4.82 4.57
CA ARG A 189 15.61 -5.59 4.81
C ARG A 189 15.13 -5.35 6.23
N ILE A 190 13.98 -4.70 6.36
CA ILE A 190 13.30 -4.49 7.62
C ILE A 190 12.10 -5.40 7.72
N ASN A 191 11.97 -6.13 8.81
CA ASN A 191 10.83 -7.00 9.09
C ASN A 191 10.63 -7.21 10.59
N SER A 192 9.57 -7.89 10.94
CA SER A 192 9.29 -8.26 12.32
C SER A 192 8.65 -9.64 12.42
N GLU A 193 8.71 -10.21 13.60
CA GLU A 193 8.15 -11.52 13.91
C GLU A 193 7.36 -11.43 15.22
N LYS A 194 6.03 -11.66 15.15
CA LYS A 194 5.19 -11.62 16.34
C LYS A 194 5.38 -12.87 17.18
N ARG A 195 5.48 -12.67 18.50
CA ARG A 195 5.48 -13.69 19.54
C ARG A 195 4.42 -13.33 20.59
N GLU A 196 4.20 -14.21 21.53
CA GLU A 196 3.27 -13.93 22.63
C GLU A 196 3.88 -12.91 23.61
N GLY A 197 3.26 -11.73 23.71
CA GLY A 197 3.65 -10.63 24.59
C GLY A 197 4.82 -9.77 24.07
N TYR A 198 5.40 -10.07 22.89
CA TYR A 198 6.46 -9.26 22.31
C TYR A 198 6.56 -9.45 20.78
N ARG A 199 7.37 -8.63 20.17
CA ARG A 199 7.70 -8.71 18.74
C ARG A 199 9.20 -8.57 18.53
N ILE A 200 9.77 -9.44 17.70
CA ILE A 200 11.17 -9.33 17.30
C ILE A 200 11.22 -8.39 16.10
N MET A 201 11.76 -7.19 16.28
CA MET A 201 11.97 -6.22 15.20
C MET A 201 13.40 -6.42 14.66
N LYS A 202 13.53 -6.47 13.32
CA LYS A 202 14.78 -6.88 12.65
C LYS A 202 15.19 -5.92 11.54
N ALA A 203 16.52 -5.77 11.39
CA ALA A 203 17.15 -5.21 10.19
C ALA A 203 18.25 -6.15 9.71
N ALA A 204 18.28 -6.44 8.41
CA ALA A 204 19.21 -7.38 7.81
C ALA A 204 19.78 -6.88 6.47
N VAL A 205 20.93 -7.44 6.10
CA VAL A 205 21.56 -7.32 4.79
C VAL A 205 21.62 -8.69 4.12
N GLU A 206 21.53 -8.72 2.78
CA GLU A 206 21.56 -9.95 1.98
C GLU A 206 22.59 -9.84 0.85
N ARG A 207 23.40 -10.91 0.64
CA ARG A 207 24.45 -10.97 -0.38
C ARG A 207 23.92 -10.66 -1.79
N ASP A 208 22.76 -11.21 -2.13
CA ASP A 208 22.22 -11.10 -3.48
C ASP A 208 21.62 -9.71 -3.76
N ILE A 209 21.54 -8.86 -2.73
CA ILE A 209 21.12 -7.45 -2.82
C ILE A 209 22.33 -6.55 -2.56
N GLN A 210 22.74 -6.43 -1.30
CA GLN A 210 23.92 -5.70 -0.87
C GLN A 210 24.24 -6.05 0.58
N LEU A 211 25.52 -6.38 0.87
CA LEU A 211 25.96 -6.70 2.23
C LEU A 211 26.53 -5.50 2.99
N LEU A 212 27.26 -4.62 2.31
CA LEU A 212 28.03 -3.54 2.94
C LEU A 212 27.43 -2.18 2.63
N GLU A 213 27.74 -1.18 3.46
CA GLU A 213 27.23 0.19 3.37
C GLU A 213 25.70 0.26 3.47
N VAL A 214 25.11 -0.65 4.21
CA VAL A 214 23.66 -0.76 4.42
C VAL A 214 23.34 -0.52 5.88
N GLY A 215 22.36 0.34 6.16
CA GLY A 215 22.05 0.77 7.50
C GLY A 215 20.57 0.79 7.85
N ALA A 216 20.33 0.80 9.17
CA ALA A 216 19.01 1.00 9.76
C ALA A 216 19.10 1.83 11.04
N ALA A 217 18.16 2.75 11.23
CA ALA A 217 18.03 3.58 12.41
C ALA A 217 17.10 2.93 13.44
N LEU A 218 17.54 2.88 14.68
CA LEU A 218 16.71 2.61 15.85
C LEU A 218 16.23 3.95 16.43
N ILE A 219 14.91 4.12 16.50
CA ILE A 219 14.25 5.30 17.08
C ILE A 219 13.44 4.84 18.29
N VAL A 220 13.64 5.48 19.46
CA VAL A 220 12.78 5.34 20.63
C VAL A 220 12.45 6.74 21.11
N CYS A 221 11.19 7.12 21.08
CA CYS A 221 10.79 8.51 21.36
C CYS A 221 9.34 8.58 21.87
N LYS A 222 8.93 9.78 22.31
CA LYS A 222 7.50 10.08 22.51
C LYS A 222 6.77 9.91 21.17
N THR A 223 5.59 9.26 21.20
CA THR A 223 4.82 8.95 19.98
C THR A 223 4.54 10.18 19.12
N GLY A 224 4.21 11.32 19.75
CA GLY A 224 3.98 12.58 19.02
C GLY A 224 5.20 13.13 18.28
N ASP A 225 6.42 12.69 18.63
CA ASP A 225 7.66 13.14 18.02
C ASP A 225 8.20 12.18 16.95
N LEU A 226 7.57 11.02 16.78
CA LEU A 226 8.04 9.97 15.86
C LEU A 226 8.26 10.49 14.44
N LEU A 227 7.27 11.17 13.86
CA LEU A 227 7.38 11.69 12.50
C LEU A 227 8.48 12.78 12.38
N ASN A 228 8.75 13.55 13.42
CA ASN A 228 9.87 14.51 13.42
C ASN A 228 11.22 13.76 13.36
N ASN A 229 11.34 12.69 14.14
CA ASN A 229 12.56 11.88 14.14
C ASN A 229 12.76 11.14 12.81
N ILE A 230 11.68 10.62 12.19
CA ILE A 230 11.75 10.02 10.85
C ILE A 230 12.14 11.08 9.80
N ALA A 231 11.56 12.30 9.86
CA ALA A 231 11.93 13.38 8.96
C ALA A 231 13.42 13.73 9.05
N ARG A 232 13.99 13.64 10.26
CA ARG A 232 15.43 13.84 10.45
C ARG A 232 16.26 12.74 9.79
N VAL A 233 15.83 11.47 9.91
CA VAL A 233 16.45 10.34 9.19
C VAL A 233 16.35 10.53 7.67
N GLU A 234 15.17 10.94 7.17
CA GLU A 234 14.97 11.25 5.74
C GLU A 234 15.92 12.33 5.24
N GLU A 235 16.18 13.37 6.05
CA GLU A 235 17.12 14.44 5.72
C GLU A 235 18.57 13.95 5.74
N ASP A 236 19.00 13.30 6.83
CA ASP A 236 20.39 12.91 7.06
C ASP A 236 20.88 11.84 6.06
N PHE A 237 19.98 10.98 5.56
CA PHE A 237 20.28 9.93 4.59
C PHE A 237 19.78 10.21 3.17
N ASN A 238 19.29 11.42 2.91
CA ASN A 238 18.76 11.83 1.61
C ASN A 238 17.70 10.86 1.07
N LEU A 239 16.79 10.43 1.94
CA LEU A 239 15.66 9.55 1.58
C LEU A 239 14.52 10.38 0.95
N PRO A 240 13.56 9.72 0.27
CA PRO A 240 12.32 10.38 -0.13
C PRO A 240 11.59 10.99 1.08
N LYS A 241 10.88 12.09 0.88
CA LYS A 241 10.28 12.90 1.95
C LYS A 241 8.87 12.44 2.35
N GLY A 242 8.76 11.20 2.81
CA GLY A 242 7.49 10.58 3.19
C GLY A 242 6.75 11.31 4.31
N VAL A 243 7.47 11.91 5.26
CA VAL A 243 6.87 12.73 6.33
C VAL A 243 6.31 14.04 5.77
N GLU A 244 7.03 14.71 4.88
CA GLU A 244 6.56 15.93 4.23
C GLU A 244 5.27 15.68 3.44
N SER A 245 5.23 14.59 2.66
CA SER A 245 4.03 14.14 1.94
C SER A 245 2.83 13.99 2.86
N ARG A 246 3.00 13.39 4.05
CA ARG A 246 1.93 13.17 5.03
C ARG A 246 1.44 14.44 5.71
N ARG A 247 2.25 15.50 5.73
CA ARG A 247 1.89 16.81 6.26
C ARG A 247 1.27 17.75 5.23
N HIS A 248 1.31 17.36 3.95
CA HIS A 248 0.78 18.21 2.90
C HIS A 248 -0.75 18.25 2.95
N LYS A 249 -1.34 19.44 2.70
CA LYS A 249 -2.80 19.67 2.75
C LYS A 249 -3.64 18.82 1.78
N LEU A 250 -3.03 18.28 0.73
CA LEU A 250 -3.67 17.39 -0.23
C LEU A 250 -3.52 15.91 0.13
N TYR A 251 -2.78 15.59 1.19
CA TYR A 251 -2.55 14.19 1.59
C TYR A 251 -3.84 13.39 1.76
N ASN A 252 -4.85 13.98 2.41
CA ASN A 252 -6.15 13.33 2.64
C ASN A 252 -7.23 13.77 1.63
N ALA A 253 -6.89 14.55 0.59
CA ALA A 253 -7.86 14.97 -0.41
C ALA A 253 -8.26 13.80 -1.32
N SER A 254 -9.55 13.65 -1.57
CA SER A 254 -10.03 12.76 -2.63
C SER A 254 -9.66 13.32 -4.00
N TYR A 255 -9.45 12.44 -4.96
CA TYR A 255 -9.26 12.86 -6.36
C TYR A 255 -10.38 12.35 -7.25
N TYR A 256 -10.66 13.10 -8.29
CA TYR A 256 -11.46 12.66 -9.42
C TYR A 256 -10.53 11.98 -10.45
N ALA A 257 -10.79 10.71 -10.79
CA ALA A 257 -10.08 9.99 -11.84
C ALA A 257 -10.79 10.22 -13.18
N ALA A 258 -10.20 11.09 -14.01
CA ALA A 258 -10.74 11.47 -15.32
C ALA A 258 -10.26 10.50 -16.40
N SER A 259 -11.05 9.46 -16.71
CA SER A 259 -10.61 8.34 -17.55
C SER A 259 -10.55 8.66 -19.05
N ASP A 260 -11.33 9.65 -19.52
CA ASP A 260 -11.48 10.04 -20.92
C ASP A 260 -11.07 11.50 -21.20
N ILE A 261 -10.18 12.05 -20.36
CA ILE A 261 -9.73 13.43 -20.49
C ILE A 261 -8.85 13.63 -21.75
N THR A 262 -9.09 14.75 -22.42
CA THR A 262 -8.34 15.21 -23.59
C THR A 262 -8.18 16.74 -23.54
N PRO A 263 -7.29 17.36 -24.34
CA PRO A 263 -7.19 18.82 -24.46
C PRO A 263 -8.52 19.50 -24.81
N ASP A 264 -9.39 18.84 -25.59
CA ASP A 264 -10.67 19.41 -26.06
C ASP A 264 -11.74 19.39 -24.99
N ASN A 265 -11.73 18.44 -24.05
CA ASN A 265 -12.78 18.26 -23.06
C ASN A 265 -12.35 18.58 -21.61
N VAL A 266 -11.13 19.02 -21.39
CA VAL A 266 -10.58 19.30 -20.06
C VAL A 266 -11.40 20.29 -19.24
N ASP A 267 -11.98 21.32 -19.86
CA ASP A 267 -12.78 22.33 -19.17
C ASP A 267 -14.07 21.72 -18.58
N GLU A 268 -14.64 20.72 -19.24
CA GLU A 268 -15.80 19.99 -18.74
C GLU A 268 -15.44 19.07 -17.57
N HIS A 269 -14.31 18.36 -17.64
CA HIS A 269 -13.79 17.62 -16.49
C HIS A 269 -13.52 18.50 -15.28
N ILE A 270 -12.93 19.69 -15.48
CA ILE A 270 -12.71 20.68 -14.43
C ILE A 270 -14.05 21.13 -13.80
N LYS A 271 -15.10 21.35 -14.62
CA LYS A 271 -16.42 21.70 -14.11
C LYS A 271 -16.94 20.64 -13.12
N TYR A 272 -16.93 19.36 -13.51
CA TYR A 272 -17.41 18.28 -12.63
C TYR A 272 -16.50 18.09 -11.40
N ALA A 273 -15.19 18.21 -11.55
CA ALA A 273 -14.28 18.18 -10.41
C ALA A 273 -14.60 19.25 -9.37
N LYS A 274 -14.88 20.48 -9.82
CA LYS A 274 -15.30 21.57 -8.93
C LYS A 274 -16.65 21.34 -8.29
N MET A 275 -17.62 20.80 -9.04
CA MET A 275 -18.92 20.44 -8.47
C MET A 275 -18.80 19.44 -7.32
N GLY A 276 -17.86 18.50 -7.42
CA GLY A 276 -17.55 17.52 -6.38
C GLY A 276 -16.57 17.99 -5.28
N GLY A 277 -16.07 19.24 -5.37
CA GLY A 277 -15.09 19.76 -4.40
C GLY A 277 -13.70 19.12 -4.51
N PHE A 278 -13.42 18.41 -5.59
CA PHE A 278 -12.13 17.75 -5.79
C PHE A 278 -11.01 18.77 -6.01
N ARG A 279 -9.98 18.66 -5.20
CA ARG A 279 -8.76 19.47 -5.26
C ARG A 279 -7.61 18.78 -6.00
N SER A 280 -7.84 17.53 -6.41
CA SER A 280 -6.89 16.69 -7.15
C SER A 280 -7.61 15.94 -8.26
N MET A 281 -6.92 15.72 -9.39
CA MET A 281 -7.45 15.00 -10.55
C MET A 281 -6.41 14.00 -11.06
N LYS A 282 -6.73 12.72 -11.05
CA LYS A 282 -5.86 11.64 -11.54
C LYS A 282 -6.12 11.38 -13.02
N ILE A 283 -5.08 11.37 -13.83
CA ILE A 283 -5.11 11.09 -15.27
C ILE A 283 -4.40 9.78 -15.53
N PRO A 284 -5.05 8.78 -16.13
CA PRO A 284 -4.38 7.53 -16.48
C PRO A 284 -3.44 7.74 -17.69
N TYR A 285 -2.28 7.09 -17.68
CA TYR A 285 -1.32 7.18 -18.79
C TYR A 285 -1.96 6.82 -20.14
N SER A 286 -2.93 5.92 -20.15
CA SER A 286 -3.67 5.50 -21.35
C SER A 286 -4.53 6.60 -21.99
N ALA A 287 -4.82 7.69 -21.28
CA ALA A 287 -5.42 8.89 -21.86
C ALA A 287 -4.41 9.72 -22.68
N ILE A 288 -3.12 9.55 -22.40
CA ILE A 288 -2.02 10.37 -22.95
C ILE A 288 -1.26 9.64 -24.06
N VAL A 289 -0.96 8.34 -23.85
CA VAL A 289 -0.12 7.54 -24.72
C VAL A 289 -0.88 6.38 -25.36
N GLU A 290 -0.35 5.84 -26.44
CA GLU A 290 -0.87 4.65 -27.12
C GLU A 290 -0.67 3.42 -26.23
N SER A 291 -1.75 2.91 -25.65
CA SER A 291 -1.70 1.74 -24.78
C SER A 291 -2.08 0.43 -25.47
N GLY A 292 -2.64 0.50 -26.69
CA GLY A 292 -3.20 -0.64 -27.41
C GLY A 292 -4.48 -1.22 -26.78
N PRO A 293 -5.16 -2.17 -27.46
CA PRO A 293 -6.31 -2.86 -26.89
C PRO A 293 -5.92 -3.55 -25.57
N SER A 294 -6.74 -3.39 -24.52
CA SER A 294 -6.46 -3.96 -23.19
C SER A 294 -5.02 -3.70 -22.68
N TRP A 295 -4.47 -2.52 -23.03
CA TRP A 295 -3.13 -2.09 -22.63
C TRP A 295 -1.99 -2.96 -23.16
N SER A 296 -2.19 -3.63 -24.29
CA SER A 296 -1.21 -4.56 -24.87
C SER A 296 0.11 -3.91 -25.32
N LYS A 297 0.16 -2.58 -25.48
CA LYS A 297 1.36 -1.80 -25.82
C LYS A 297 1.97 -1.04 -24.64
N LYS A 298 1.52 -1.32 -23.38
CA LYS A 298 2.13 -0.64 -22.23
C LYS A 298 3.63 -0.90 -22.17
N GLY A 299 4.38 0.11 -21.70
CA GLY A 299 5.84 0.13 -21.72
C GLY A 299 6.45 0.86 -22.93
N ASP A 300 5.70 0.99 -24.03
CA ASP A 300 6.15 1.79 -25.18
C ASP A 300 6.07 3.29 -24.90
N TYR A 301 4.99 3.74 -24.25
CA TYR A 301 4.71 5.14 -23.88
C TYR A 301 4.79 6.11 -25.06
N ASP A 302 4.45 5.66 -26.28
CA ASP A 302 4.35 6.52 -27.46
C ASP A 302 3.14 7.45 -27.34
N TRP A 303 3.29 8.72 -27.70
CA TRP A 303 2.23 9.71 -27.64
C TRP A 303 1.02 9.35 -28.52
N ARG A 304 -0.18 9.57 -28.05
CA ARG A 304 -1.41 9.50 -28.85
C ARG A 304 -1.48 10.71 -29.79
N LYS A 305 -0.77 10.65 -30.91
CA LYS A 305 -0.66 11.75 -31.88
C LYS A 305 -2.00 12.30 -32.39
N SER A 306 -3.05 11.45 -32.40
CA SER A 306 -4.41 11.87 -32.77
C SER A 306 -5.05 12.82 -31.75
N ILE A 307 -4.57 12.86 -30.50
CA ILE A 307 -5.07 13.67 -29.40
C ILE A 307 -4.03 14.71 -28.97
N TYR A 308 -2.77 14.33 -28.98
CA TYR A 308 -1.62 15.18 -28.62
C TYR A 308 -0.67 15.31 -29.83
N PRO A 309 -1.05 16.05 -30.90
CA PRO A 309 -0.21 16.19 -32.09
C PRO A 309 1.13 16.86 -31.80
N ASN A 310 1.19 17.80 -30.84
CA ASN A 310 2.41 18.45 -30.36
C ASN A 310 2.97 17.77 -29.07
N GLU A 311 2.58 16.50 -28.82
CA GLU A 311 3.10 15.66 -27.73
C GLU A 311 3.07 16.35 -26.36
N ARG A 312 4.24 16.56 -25.77
CA ARG A 312 4.43 17.13 -24.44
C ARG A 312 3.82 18.53 -24.30
N GLU A 313 3.90 19.38 -25.33
CA GLU A 313 3.37 20.75 -25.28
C GLU A 313 1.85 20.76 -25.06
N ASP A 314 1.10 19.88 -25.75
CA ASP A 314 -0.34 19.75 -25.57
C ASP A 314 -0.70 19.29 -24.17
N LEU A 315 0.10 18.35 -23.61
CA LEU A 315 -0.08 17.90 -22.22
C LEU A 315 0.25 19.02 -21.21
N GLU A 316 1.33 19.77 -21.41
CA GLU A 316 1.69 20.92 -20.57
C GLU A 316 0.56 21.95 -20.54
N ASN A 317 -0.04 22.26 -21.69
CA ASN A 317 -1.17 23.17 -21.81
C ASN A 317 -2.42 22.63 -21.07
N LEU A 318 -2.74 21.35 -21.19
CA LEU A 318 -3.82 20.68 -20.48
C LEU A 318 -3.61 20.79 -18.96
N LEU A 319 -2.42 20.40 -18.48
CA LEU A 319 -2.08 20.42 -17.05
C LEU A 319 -2.09 21.86 -16.48
N LYS A 320 -1.62 22.84 -17.25
CA LYS A 320 -1.69 24.25 -16.89
C LYS A 320 -3.13 24.74 -16.70
N LYS A 321 -4.05 24.33 -17.56
CA LYS A 321 -5.49 24.62 -17.38
C LYS A 321 -6.04 24.06 -16.07
N ILE A 322 -5.74 22.82 -15.76
CA ILE A 322 -6.16 22.14 -14.52
C ILE A 322 -5.61 22.89 -13.30
N LYS A 323 -4.31 23.15 -13.26
CA LYS A 323 -3.64 23.88 -12.17
C LYS A 323 -4.14 25.31 -12.03
N GLY A 324 -4.40 26.01 -13.13
CA GLY A 324 -4.98 27.36 -13.15
C GLY A 324 -6.37 27.46 -12.52
N LYS A 325 -7.01 26.32 -12.26
CA LYS A 325 -8.31 26.24 -11.55
C LYS A 325 -8.16 25.73 -10.11
N GLY A 326 -6.94 25.60 -9.59
CA GLY A 326 -6.67 25.18 -8.23
C GLY A 326 -6.84 23.67 -8.02
N ILE A 327 -6.70 22.86 -9.07
CA ILE A 327 -6.75 21.40 -9.01
C ILE A 327 -5.36 20.84 -9.30
N SER A 328 -4.86 19.99 -8.42
CA SER A 328 -3.56 19.31 -8.58
C SER A 328 -3.71 18.11 -9.52
N PRO A 329 -2.98 18.05 -10.65
CA PRO A 329 -3.01 16.91 -11.55
C PRO A 329 -2.08 15.79 -11.09
N GLY A 330 -2.53 14.53 -11.21
CA GLY A 330 -1.74 13.35 -10.89
C GLY A 330 -1.70 12.35 -12.05
N LEU A 331 -0.58 11.65 -12.19
CA LEU A 331 -0.36 10.64 -13.21
C LEU A 331 -0.53 9.23 -12.62
N HIS A 332 -1.39 8.43 -13.21
CA HIS A 332 -1.46 6.99 -12.96
C HIS A 332 -0.70 6.23 -14.06
N PHE A 333 0.15 5.27 -13.68
CA PHE A 333 0.95 4.50 -14.62
C PHE A 333 1.30 3.10 -14.10
N LEU A 334 1.73 2.24 -15.02
CA LEU A 334 2.26 0.90 -14.75
C LEU A 334 3.76 0.92 -15.06
N HIS A 335 4.62 0.66 -14.08
CA HIS A 335 6.06 0.88 -14.19
C HIS A 335 6.91 -0.40 -14.24
N SER A 336 6.34 -1.56 -13.90
CA SER A 336 7.05 -2.85 -13.84
C SER A 336 6.57 -3.88 -14.88
N HIS A 337 5.54 -3.54 -15.65
CA HIS A 337 4.92 -4.39 -16.66
C HIS A 337 5.18 -3.89 -18.08
N ILE A 338 5.37 -4.83 -19.00
CA ILE A 338 5.43 -4.60 -20.45
C ILE A 338 4.26 -5.35 -21.11
N GLY A 339 3.54 -4.68 -21.99
CA GLY A 339 2.48 -5.30 -22.78
C GLY A 339 3.04 -6.23 -23.86
N ARG A 340 2.30 -7.28 -24.20
CA ARG A 340 2.79 -8.31 -25.15
C ARG A 340 2.85 -7.85 -26.62
N ASP A 341 2.21 -6.74 -26.98
CA ASP A 341 2.38 -6.08 -28.28
C ASP A 341 3.41 -4.93 -28.24
N SER A 342 4.10 -4.75 -27.11
CA SER A 342 5.18 -3.75 -26.97
C SER A 342 6.41 -4.15 -27.79
N ARG A 343 7.17 -3.15 -28.24
CA ARG A 343 8.47 -3.32 -28.92
C ARG A 343 9.51 -4.09 -28.09
N TYR A 344 9.33 -4.20 -26.79
CA TYR A 344 10.19 -4.99 -25.91
C TYR A 344 9.82 -6.48 -25.88
N VAL A 345 8.69 -6.87 -26.47
CA VAL A 345 8.22 -8.25 -26.49
C VAL A 345 8.14 -8.79 -27.92
N THR A 346 7.68 -8.00 -28.86
CA THR A 346 7.49 -8.39 -30.26
C THR A 346 8.19 -7.43 -31.23
N PRO A 347 8.81 -7.87 -32.29
CA PRO A 347 8.98 -9.25 -32.80
C PRO A 347 10.09 -10.06 -32.09
N ILE A 348 10.92 -9.44 -31.27
CA ILE A 348 12.03 -10.06 -30.53
C ILE A 348 11.92 -9.71 -29.07
N PRO A 349 11.67 -10.68 -28.19
CA PRO A 349 11.58 -10.42 -26.75
C PRO A 349 12.92 -9.95 -26.18
N ASP A 350 12.90 -8.83 -25.47
CA ASP A 350 14.08 -8.25 -24.82
C ASP A 350 14.67 -9.26 -23.80
N HIS A 351 16.01 -9.31 -23.77
CA HIS A 351 16.72 -10.21 -22.84
C HIS A 351 16.56 -9.83 -21.37
N ARG A 352 16.15 -8.61 -21.07
CA ARG A 352 15.90 -8.06 -19.71
C ARG A 352 14.49 -8.30 -19.18
N LEU A 353 13.64 -9.03 -19.92
CA LEU A 353 12.35 -9.52 -19.39
C LEU A 353 12.63 -10.57 -18.33
N ASN A 354 11.86 -10.54 -17.23
CA ASN A 354 12.09 -11.44 -16.11
C ASN A 354 11.77 -12.89 -16.45
N LEU A 355 12.60 -13.81 -15.94
CA LEU A 355 12.45 -15.24 -16.08
C LEU A 355 12.39 -15.91 -14.70
N LEU A 356 11.34 -16.69 -14.46
CA LEU A 356 11.10 -17.32 -13.15
C LEU A 356 11.90 -18.60 -12.95
N LYS A 357 12.19 -19.35 -14.02
CA LYS A 357 12.91 -20.63 -13.98
C LYS A 357 13.67 -20.84 -15.28
N TYR A 358 14.89 -21.35 -15.17
CA TYR A 358 15.77 -21.59 -16.32
C TYR A 358 15.82 -23.06 -16.70
N PHE A 359 15.98 -23.30 -18.01
CA PHE A 359 16.10 -24.61 -18.63
C PHE A 359 17.22 -24.60 -19.67
N THR A 360 17.75 -25.80 -19.95
CA THR A 360 18.75 -26.03 -21.01
C THR A 360 18.17 -27.00 -22.02
N LEU A 361 18.27 -26.72 -23.32
CA LEU A 361 17.83 -27.64 -24.36
C LEU A 361 18.66 -28.93 -24.32
N ALA A 362 17.98 -30.06 -24.09
CA ALA A 362 18.59 -31.41 -24.13
C ALA A 362 18.66 -32.00 -25.55
N LYS A 363 17.97 -31.40 -26.53
CA LYS A 363 18.01 -31.70 -27.96
C LYS A 363 17.93 -30.42 -28.75
N PRO A 364 18.45 -30.40 -30.04
CA PRO A 364 18.22 -29.28 -30.92
C PRO A 364 16.73 -29.00 -31.09
N LEU A 365 16.35 -27.74 -31.21
CA LEU A 365 14.97 -27.30 -31.42
C LEU A 365 14.80 -26.80 -32.84
N GLY A 366 14.02 -27.51 -33.66
CA GLY A 366 13.64 -27.11 -35.01
C GLY A 366 12.51 -26.07 -35.02
N THR A 367 12.27 -25.44 -36.17
CA THR A 367 11.26 -24.37 -36.32
C THR A 367 9.81 -24.85 -36.23
N SER A 368 9.55 -26.14 -36.38
CA SER A 368 8.22 -26.76 -36.37
C SER A 368 7.99 -27.72 -35.18
N ASP A 369 8.97 -27.82 -34.26
CA ASP A 369 8.87 -28.74 -33.16
C ASP A 369 7.78 -28.28 -32.17
N THR A 370 6.95 -29.24 -31.75
CA THR A 370 5.88 -29.07 -30.76
C THR A 370 6.21 -29.67 -29.40
N GLU A 371 7.40 -30.23 -29.25
CA GLU A 371 7.96 -30.73 -28.00
C GLU A 371 9.34 -30.12 -27.77
N ILE A 372 9.61 -29.67 -26.56
CA ILE A 372 10.90 -29.07 -26.19
C ILE A 372 11.54 -29.93 -25.09
N PHE A 373 12.63 -30.61 -25.45
CA PHE A 373 13.37 -31.46 -24.52
C PHE A 373 14.34 -30.63 -23.68
N VAL A 374 14.34 -30.84 -22.37
CA VAL A 374 15.13 -30.07 -21.38
C VAL A 374 15.93 -30.99 -20.46
N GLU A 375 17.03 -30.46 -19.92
CA GLU A 375 17.87 -31.19 -18.95
C GLU A 375 17.25 -31.15 -17.54
N GLN A 376 16.64 -30.01 -17.15
CA GLN A 376 16.05 -29.80 -15.84
C GLN A 376 14.62 -30.31 -15.80
N ASN A 377 14.21 -30.87 -14.63
CA ASN A 377 12.84 -31.26 -14.41
C ASN A 377 11.90 -30.01 -14.40
N PRO A 378 10.88 -29.94 -15.27
CA PRO A 378 9.94 -28.83 -15.30
C PRO A 378 8.91 -28.82 -14.17
N VAL A 379 9.00 -29.73 -13.23
CA VAL A 379 8.09 -29.78 -12.06
C VAL A 379 7.92 -28.40 -11.42
N SER A 380 6.70 -28.08 -11.00
CA SER A 380 6.31 -26.78 -10.44
C SER A 380 6.34 -25.59 -11.45
N THR A 381 6.52 -25.85 -12.75
CA THR A 381 6.28 -24.82 -13.78
C THR A 381 4.76 -24.60 -13.91
N THR A 382 4.33 -23.35 -14.06
CA THR A 382 2.90 -23.00 -14.08
C THR A 382 2.13 -23.71 -15.21
N LEU A 383 0.91 -24.16 -14.91
CA LEU A 383 -0.06 -24.63 -15.89
C LEU A 383 -1.29 -23.69 -16.00
N ALA A 384 -1.23 -22.51 -15.39
CA ALA A 384 -2.30 -21.52 -15.44
C ALA A 384 -2.47 -20.97 -16.87
N ASP A 385 -3.69 -20.78 -17.29
CA ASP A 385 -4.02 -20.26 -18.63
C ASP A 385 -3.42 -18.85 -18.82
N GLY A 386 -2.87 -18.64 -20.03
CA GLY A 386 -2.22 -17.38 -20.40
C GLY A 386 -0.83 -17.18 -19.80
N MET A 387 -0.42 -17.96 -18.80
CA MET A 387 0.88 -17.83 -18.11
C MET A 387 1.90 -18.88 -18.56
N ARG A 388 1.49 -19.88 -19.37
CA ARG A 388 2.34 -20.96 -19.87
C ARG A 388 3.19 -20.49 -21.06
N VAL A 389 4.19 -19.67 -20.81
CA VAL A 389 5.02 -19.08 -21.88
C VAL A 389 6.50 -19.22 -21.53
N LEU A 390 7.26 -19.76 -22.47
CA LEU A 390 8.71 -19.83 -22.45
C LEU A 390 9.30 -18.72 -23.34
N LYS A 391 10.40 -18.11 -22.92
CA LYS A 391 11.21 -17.22 -23.74
C LYS A 391 12.48 -17.97 -24.17
N ILE A 392 12.60 -18.24 -25.45
CA ILE A 392 13.69 -19.02 -26.04
C ILE A 392 14.31 -18.25 -27.21
N GLY A 393 15.56 -17.81 -27.06
CA GLY A 393 16.21 -17.02 -28.12
C GLY A 393 15.39 -15.78 -28.46
N THR A 394 14.95 -15.67 -29.71
CA THR A 394 14.19 -14.53 -30.23
C THR A 394 12.68 -14.76 -30.28
N GLU A 395 12.18 -15.81 -29.64
CA GLU A 395 10.76 -16.14 -29.66
C GLU A 395 10.16 -16.40 -28.28
N LEU A 396 8.83 -16.28 -28.24
CA LEU A 396 7.98 -16.80 -27.17
C LEU A 396 7.30 -18.08 -27.64
N VAL A 397 7.25 -19.06 -26.75
CA VAL A 397 6.63 -20.36 -27.01
C VAL A 397 5.63 -20.67 -25.90
N SER A 398 4.37 -20.89 -26.24
CA SER A 398 3.42 -21.42 -25.25
C SER A 398 3.49 -22.94 -25.21
N TYR A 399 3.14 -23.55 -24.07
CA TYR A 399 3.08 -25.00 -23.91
C TYR A 399 1.76 -25.40 -23.23
N GLU A 400 1.32 -26.65 -23.47
CA GLU A 400 0.10 -27.18 -22.83
C GLU A 400 0.40 -27.90 -21.52
N SER A 401 1.48 -28.69 -21.50
CA SER A 401 1.87 -29.52 -20.35
C SER A 401 3.38 -29.82 -20.40
N TYR A 402 3.84 -30.65 -19.43
CA TYR A 402 5.21 -31.13 -19.37
C TYR A 402 5.33 -32.49 -18.71
N THR A 403 6.46 -33.20 -18.91
CA THR A 403 6.77 -34.45 -18.21
C THR A 403 7.57 -34.19 -16.94
N THR A 404 7.29 -34.96 -15.87
CA THR A 404 8.07 -34.93 -14.62
C THR A 404 8.96 -36.15 -14.43
N SER A 405 8.90 -37.11 -15.38
CA SER A 405 9.81 -38.24 -15.50
C SER A 405 10.67 -38.11 -16.76
N TRP A 406 11.86 -38.67 -16.72
CA TRP A 406 12.80 -38.63 -17.84
C TRP A 406 12.24 -39.39 -19.07
N PRO A 407 12.40 -38.86 -20.29
CA PRO A 407 13.02 -37.60 -20.65
C PRO A 407 12.11 -36.41 -20.32
N TYR A 408 12.69 -35.36 -19.72
CA TYR A 408 11.97 -34.13 -19.41
C TYR A 408 11.67 -33.34 -20.68
N LYS A 409 10.44 -32.89 -20.84
CA LYS A 409 10.03 -32.07 -21.98
C LYS A 409 8.77 -31.26 -21.71
N PHE A 410 8.63 -30.14 -22.40
CA PHE A 410 7.37 -29.42 -22.58
C PHE A 410 6.63 -30.01 -23.78
N ILE A 411 5.30 -30.10 -23.72
CA ILE A 411 4.43 -30.76 -24.69
C ILE A 411 3.34 -29.79 -25.15
N GLY A 412 2.88 -29.95 -26.42
CA GLY A 412 1.88 -29.10 -27.02
C GLY A 412 2.38 -27.67 -27.21
N CYS A 413 3.64 -27.54 -27.62
CA CYS A 413 4.27 -26.24 -27.77
C CYS A 413 3.79 -25.54 -29.05
N THR A 414 3.31 -24.28 -28.89
CA THR A 414 3.03 -23.38 -30.01
C THR A 414 4.16 -22.38 -30.14
N ARG A 415 4.81 -22.36 -31.30
CA ARG A 415 5.97 -21.53 -31.60
C ARG A 415 5.56 -20.12 -32.01
N GLY A 416 6.40 -19.14 -31.73
CA GLY A 416 6.23 -17.76 -32.20
C GLY A 416 4.98 -17.05 -31.70
N VAL A 417 4.50 -17.39 -30.48
CA VAL A 417 3.34 -16.68 -29.90
C VAL A 417 3.63 -15.19 -29.76
N ASP A 418 2.57 -14.36 -29.76
CA ASP A 418 2.64 -12.90 -29.76
C ASP A 418 3.47 -12.34 -30.95
N LYS A 419 3.46 -13.03 -32.09
CA LYS A 419 4.15 -12.63 -33.35
C LYS A 419 5.68 -12.53 -33.20
N THR A 420 6.26 -13.31 -32.31
CA THR A 420 7.71 -13.34 -32.10
C THR A 420 8.41 -14.21 -33.16
N THR A 421 9.71 -13.97 -33.33
CA THR A 421 10.51 -14.56 -34.44
C THR A 421 10.98 -15.96 -34.11
N ILE A 422 10.46 -16.97 -34.83
CA ILE A 422 10.80 -18.37 -34.65
C ILE A 422 12.22 -18.65 -35.15
N ASN A 423 13.01 -19.44 -34.41
CA ASN A 423 14.35 -19.90 -34.78
C ASN A 423 14.56 -21.39 -34.56
N SER A 424 15.56 -21.94 -35.26
CA SER A 424 16.20 -23.19 -34.88
C SER A 424 17.30 -22.91 -33.85
N LEU A 425 17.39 -23.73 -32.82
CA LEU A 425 18.33 -23.52 -31.70
C LEU A 425 19.11 -24.81 -31.41
N PRO A 426 20.44 -24.72 -31.12
CA PRO A 426 21.25 -25.88 -30.82
C PRO A 426 20.96 -26.42 -29.40
N VAL A 427 21.34 -27.69 -29.21
CA VAL A 427 21.41 -28.30 -27.88
C VAL A 427 22.28 -27.43 -26.95
N GLY A 428 21.95 -27.38 -25.64
CA GLY A 428 22.68 -26.58 -24.69
C GLY A 428 22.21 -25.10 -24.60
N THR A 429 21.28 -24.66 -25.50
CA THR A 429 20.71 -23.30 -25.41
C THR A 429 19.97 -23.13 -24.07
N ILE A 430 20.32 -22.08 -23.33
CA ILE A 430 19.64 -21.70 -22.07
C ILE A 430 18.45 -20.80 -22.39
N PHE A 431 17.33 -21.08 -21.76
CA PHE A 431 16.07 -20.32 -21.88
C PHE A 431 15.28 -20.35 -20.58
N GLY A 432 14.13 -19.69 -20.50
CA GLY A 432 13.38 -19.67 -19.25
C GLY A 432 11.88 -19.53 -19.38
N LEU A 433 11.20 -19.80 -18.25
CA LEU A 433 9.80 -19.51 -18.06
C LEU A 433 9.63 -18.00 -17.94
N LEU A 434 8.88 -17.40 -18.86
CA LEU A 434 8.61 -15.96 -18.84
C LEU A 434 7.71 -15.60 -17.64
N ASP A 435 8.05 -14.53 -16.96
CA ASP A 435 7.25 -13.99 -15.85
C ASP A 435 6.04 -13.22 -16.39
N VAL A 436 4.95 -13.95 -16.64
CA VAL A 436 3.69 -13.40 -17.11
C VAL A 436 2.89 -12.88 -15.93
N SER A 437 2.39 -11.64 -16.04
CA SER A 437 1.60 -11.00 -14.99
C SER A 437 0.29 -11.76 -14.70
N GLU A 438 -0.09 -11.76 -13.43
CA GLU A 438 -1.35 -12.28 -12.90
C GLU A 438 -2.61 -11.61 -13.49
N PHE A 439 -2.47 -10.41 -14.05
CA PHE A 439 -3.55 -9.71 -14.76
C PHE A 439 -3.77 -10.31 -16.16
N GLY A 440 -4.22 -11.57 -16.24
CA GLY A 440 -4.24 -12.42 -17.43
C GLY A 440 -4.90 -11.80 -18.67
N THR A 441 -5.95 -10.98 -18.51
CA THR A 441 -6.62 -10.28 -19.62
C THR A 441 -5.75 -9.20 -20.26
N GLN A 442 -4.78 -8.66 -19.53
CA GLN A 442 -3.90 -7.59 -19.98
C GLN A 442 -2.64 -8.10 -20.68
N ARG A 443 -2.43 -9.41 -20.70
CA ARG A 443 -1.32 -10.07 -21.41
C ARG A 443 0.00 -9.32 -21.24
N SER A 444 0.43 -9.15 -20.00
CA SER A 444 1.64 -8.41 -19.63
C SER A 444 2.72 -9.34 -19.13
N VAL A 445 3.95 -8.89 -19.23
CA VAL A 445 5.12 -9.57 -18.69
C VAL A 445 5.88 -8.63 -17.77
N TYR A 446 6.46 -9.17 -16.72
CA TYR A 446 7.32 -8.42 -15.82
C TYR A 446 8.71 -8.20 -16.45
N ILE A 447 9.27 -7.04 -16.19
CA ILE A 447 10.69 -6.77 -16.46
C ILE A 447 11.53 -7.22 -15.26
N ASP A 448 12.79 -7.51 -15.46
CA ASP A 448 13.72 -7.60 -14.33
C ASP A 448 14.07 -6.18 -13.86
N GLN A 449 13.53 -5.80 -12.69
CA GLN A 449 13.64 -4.46 -12.12
C GLN A 449 15.09 -4.02 -11.84
N ARG A 450 16.04 -4.96 -11.81
CA ARG A 450 17.46 -4.69 -11.59
C ARG A 450 18.20 -4.32 -12.87
N THR A 451 17.57 -4.48 -14.03
CA THR A 451 18.19 -4.19 -15.34
C THR A 451 17.97 -2.74 -15.76
N SER A 452 18.70 -2.34 -16.81
CA SER A 452 18.51 -1.03 -17.45
C SER A 452 17.14 -0.84 -18.10
N LEU A 453 16.36 -1.91 -18.31
CA LEU A 453 15.01 -1.79 -18.86
C LEU A 453 14.10 -1.01 -17.91
N GLN A 454 14.27 -1.17 -16.60
CA GLN A 454 13.54 -0.37 -15.60
C GLN A 454 13.90 1.13 -15.71
N ASP A 455 15.15 1.46 -16.04
CA ASP A 455 15.56 2.86 -16.25
C ASP A 455 14.97 3.44 -17.53
N GLU A 456 14.93 2.66 -18.63
CA GLU A 456 14.29 3.11 -19.87
C GLU A 456 12.79 3.41 -19.68
N ILE A 457 12.09 2.58 -18.93
CA ILE A 457 10.69 2.84 -18.56
C ILE A 457 10.56 4.07 -17.67
N ALA A 458 11.46 4.23 -16.70
CA ALA A 458 11.49 5.39 -15.81
C ALA A 458 11.71 6.70 -16.58
N GLU A 459 12.62 6.71 -17.58
CA GLU A 459 12.90 7.88 -18.44
C GLU A 459 11.67 8.29 -19.28
N LYS A 460 10.94 7.32 -19.81
CA LYS A 460 9.70 7.59 -20.55
C LYS A 460 8.61 8.19 -19.65
N LEU A 461 8.48 7.67 -18.42
CA LEU A 461 7.56 8.19 -17.42
C LEU A 461 7.97 9.58 -16.93
N GLU A 462 9.27 9.84 -16.76
CA GLU A 462 9.84 11.15 -16.46
C GLU A 462 9.40 12.20 -17.49
N ASN A 463 9.51 11.90 -18.77
CA ASN A 463 9.10 12.82 -19.84
C ASN A 463 7.62 13.20 -19.78
N ILE A 464 6.76 12.25 -19.36
CA ILE A 464 5.33 12.50 -19.20
C ILE A 464 5.05 13.25 -17.89
N TYR A 465 5.60 12.78 -16.76
CA TYR A 465 5.34 13.38 -15.44
C TYR A 465 5.83 14.82 -15.37
N ASN A 466 7.04 15.08 -15.83
CA ASN A 466 7.67 16.41 -15.80
C ASN A 466 7.03 17.42 -16.77
N ALA A 467 5.98 17.05 -17.51
CA ALA A 467 5.11 18.00 -18.22
C ALA A 467 4.26 18.86 -17.26
N GLY A 468 4.24 18.55 -15.96
CA GLY A 468 3.62 19.37 -14.94
C GLY A 468 2.66 18.65 -14.01
N PHE A 469 2.77 17.33 -13.84
CA PHE A 469 2.07 16.59 -12.80
C PHE A 469 2.64 16.93 -11.42
N GLU A 470 1.84 16.72 -10.38
CA GLU A 470 2.18 17.07 -9.00
C GLU A 470 2.07 15.88 -8.03
N PHE A 471 1.31 14.84 -8.38
CA PHE A 471 1.26 13.59 -7.63
C PHE A 471 1.19 12.38 -8.58
N CYS A 472 1.34 11.16 -8.06
CA CYS A 472 1.29 9.98 -8.90
C CYS A 472 0.70 8.75 -8.20
N TYR A 473 0.33 7.75 -9.01
CA TYR A 473 -0.10 6.43 -8.57
C TYR A 473 0.73 5.36 -9.27
N PHE A 474 1.48 4.59 -8.47
CA PHE A 474 2.28 3.44 -8.91
C PHE A 474 1.40 2.19 -8.93
N ASP A 475 1.03 1.73 -10.10
CA ASP A 475 0.22 0.53 -10.26
C ASP A 475 1.03 -0.64 -10.81
N GLY A 476 0.55 -1.88 -10.62
CA GLY A 476 1.04 -3.05 -11.31
C GLY A 476 2.37 -3.62 -10.82
N SER A 477 2.65 -3.60 -9.53
CA SER A 477 3.86 -4.20 -8.94
C SER A 477 3.56 -5.35 -7.98
N GLU A 478 2.33 -5.85 -7.94
CA GLU A 478 1.86 -6.83 -6.94
C GLU A 478 2.53 -8.18 -7.08
N GLY A 479 2.86 -8.59 -8.30
CA GLY A 479 3.48 -9.87 -8.61
C GLY A 479 4.93 -9.77 -9.10
N VAL A 480 5.68 -8.71 -8.76
CA VAL A 480 7.10 -8.62 -9.11
C VAL A 480 7.89 -9.81 -8.55
N ASN A 481 8.99 -10.15 -9.25
CA ASN A 481 9.87 -11.25 -8.86
C ASN A 481 10.47 -11.07 -7.44
N PRO A 482 10.75 -12.18 -6.74
CA PRO A 482 11.40 -12.11 -5.42
C PRO A 482 12.84 -11.57 -5.50
N PRO A 483 13.35 -10.94 -4.43
CA PRO A 483 12.63 -10.71 -3.17
C PRO A 483 11.73 -9.49 -3.25
N PHE A 484 10.47 -9.67 -2.97
CA PHE A 484 9.43 -8.64 -3.02
C PHE A 484 9.77 -7.40 -2.17
N TRP A 485 10.35 -7.61 -0.97
CA TRP A 485 10.72 -6.54 -0.05
C TRP A 485 11.69 -5.51 -0.67
N PHE A 486 12.49 -5.94 -1.65
CA PHE A 486 13.45 -5.11 -2.36
C PHE A 486 12.96 -4.66 -3.74
N ASN A 487 12.49 -5.60 -4.57
CA ASN A 487 12.17 -5.31 -5.97
C ASN A 487 11.00 -4.34 -6.15
N VAL A 488 10.01 -4.36 -5.23
CA VAL A 488 8.90 -3.38 -5.24
C VAL A 488 9.40 -1.95 -5.03
N PRO A 489 10.02 -1.60 -3.89
CA PRO A 489 10.47 -0.24 -3.67
C PRO A 489 11.61 0.17 -4.61
N TYR A 490 12.41 -0.77 -5.08
CA TYR A 490 13.50 -0.49 -6.01
C TYR A 490 12.99 -0.04 -7.39
N ALA A 491 11.98 -0.73 -7.93
CA ALA A 491 11.32 -0.30 -9.16
C ALA A 491 10.65 1.07 -9.00
N GLN A 492 9.95 1.29 -7.88
CA GLN A 492 9.33 2.57 -7.54
C GLN A 492 10.36 3.69 -7.42
N TRP A 493 11.46 3.45 -6.71
CA TRP A 493 12.51 4.42 -6.49
C TRP A 493 13.20 4.86 -7.79
N ARG A 494 13.45 3.92 -8.72
CA ARG A 494 14.06 4.23 -10.02
C ARG A 494 13.23 5.21 -10.86
N VAL A 495 11.90 5.16 -10.69
CA VAL A 495 10.96 6.10 -11.33
C VAL A 495 10.85 7.39 -10.51
N TYR A 496 10.56 7.27 -9.20
CA TYR A 496 10.28 8.38 -8.30
C TYR A 496 11.38 9.44 -8.28
N LYS A 497 12.65 9.02 -8.22
CA LYS A 497 13.82 9.92 -8.17
C LYS A 497 14.03 10.78 -9.42
N ARG A 498 13.35 10.47 -10.54
CA ARG A 498 13.42 11.20 -11.81
C ARG A 498 12.33 12.25 -11.94
N PHE A 499 11.33 12.22 -11.08
CA PHE A 499 10.21 13.14 -11.14
C PHE A 499 10.59 14.52 -10.58
N ASP A 500 10.35 15.54 -11.39
CA ASP A 500 10.59 16.96 -11.07
C ASP A 500 9.36 17.81 -11.46
N PRO A 501 8.69 18.46 -10.49
CA PRO A 501 8.97 18.41 -9.06
C PRO A 501 8.71 17.02 -8.44
N THR A 502 9.37 16.73 -7.32
CA THR A 502 9.07 15.55 -6.51
C THR A 502 7.57 15.49 -6.20
N PRO A 503 6.92 14.31 -6.32
CA PRO A 503 5.49 14.20 -6.03
C PRO A 503 5.12 14.72 -4.64
N ILE A 504 4.10 15.55 -4.56
CA ILE A 504 3.51 16.04 -3.29
C ILE A 504 3.16 14.85 -2.39
N TYR A 505 2.55 13.83 -3.00
CA TYR A 505 2.34 12.50 -2.44
C TYR A 505 2.27 11.49 -3.58
N ALA A 506 2.47 10.23 -3.26
CA ALA A 506 2.23 9.15 -4.20
C ALA A 506 1.38 8.06 -3.54
N GLU A 507 0.57 7.37 -4.32
CA GLU A 507 -0.11 6.15 -3.94
C GLU A 507 0.47 4.97 -4.74
N GLY A 508 0.20 3.75 -4.31
CA GLY A 508 0.64 2.57 -5.05
C GLY A 508 -0.10 1.30 -4.62
N ALA A 509 -0.25 0.36 -5.55
CA ALA A 509 -0.89 -0.92 -5.31
C ALA A 509 -0.03 -1.83 -4.44
N ALA A 510 1.28 -1.91 -4.74
CA ALA A 510 2.24 -2.71 -3.99
C ALA A 510 3.14 -1.85 -3.11
N LYS A 511 3.48 -2.36 -1.91
CA LYS A 511 4.33 -1.66 -0.95
C LYS A 511 5.16 -2.63 -0.13
N SER A 512 6.36 -2.20 0.25
CA SER A 512 7.18 -2.82 1.28
C SER A 512 7.79 -1.74 2.17
N HIS A 513 8.60 -2.09 3.16
CA HIS A 513 9.06 -1.15 4.18
C HIS A 513 9.58 0.17 3.60
N PHE A 514 10.55 0.15 2.67
CA PHE A 514 11.15 1.36 2.11
C PHE A 514 10.15 2.21 1.31
N SER A 515 9.11 1.60 0.72
CA SER A 515 8.06 2.34 0.02
C SER A 515 7.33 3.36 0.91
N TRP A 516 7.40 3.24 2.25
CA TRP A 516 6.78 4.19 3.17
C TRP A 516 7.28 5.63 2.98
N HIS A 517 8.55 5.80 2.60
CA HIS A 517 9.14 7.11 2.31
C HIS A 517 8.63 7.71 0.99
N MET A 518 8.16 6.90 0.04
CA MET A 518 7.65 7.35 -1.26
C MET A 518 6.14 7.42 -1.32
N LEU A 519 5.47 6.38 -0.77
CA LEU A 519 4.02 6.23 -0.86
C LEU A 519 3.33 6.69 0.42
N SER A 520 2.21 7.36 0.25
CA SER A 520 1.31 7.75 1.34
C SER A 520 0.21 6.71 1.62
N GLY A 521 0.13 5.68 0.81
CA GLY A 521 -0.87 4.61 0.86
C GLY A 521 -1.17 4.07 -0.52
N GLY A 522 -2.31 3.40 -0.65
CA GLY A 522 -2.87 2.91 -1.91
C GLY A 522 -4.39 2.88 -1.81
N ASN A 523 -5.09 2.48 -2.87
CA ASN A 523 -6.52 2.23 -2.78
C ASN A 523 -6.80 0.89 -2.08
N ALA A 524 -7.89 0.86 -1.31
CA ALA A 524 -8.33 -0.36 -0.65
C ALA A 524 -9.03 -1.32 -1.61
N PHE A 525 -9.73 -0.77 -2.61
CA PHE A 525 -10.53 -1.54 -3.56
C PHE A 525 -10.80 -0.74 -4.85
N ASP A 526 -11.01 -1.47 -5.96
CA ASP A 526 -11.42 -0.91 -7.24
C ASP A 526 -12.90 -1.14 -7.48
N VAL A 527 -13.63 -0.11 -7.81
CA VAL A 527 -15.00 -0.14 -8.36
C VAL A 527 -15.99 -0.99 -7.56
N PHE A 528 -16.65 -0.39 -6.58
CA PHE A 528 -17.77 -1.01 -5.87
C PHE A 528 -19.08 -0.90 -6.68
N ARG A 529 -19.78 -2.02 -6.89
CA ARG A 529 -21.11 -2.01 -7.46
C ARG A 529 -22.12 -1.43 -6.48
N PRO A 530 -23.14 -0.68 -6.95
CA PRO A 530 -24.13 -0.02 -6.08
C PRO A 530 -24.86 -0.95 -5.11
N ASP A 531 -25.14 -2.18 -5.54
CA ASP A 531 -25.88 -3.19 -4.76
C ASP A 531 -25.13 -3.76 -3.55
N VAL A 532 -23.80 -3.67 -3.54
CA VAL A 532 -22.94 -4.20 -2.46
C VAL A 532 -22.09 -3.13 -1.79
N LEU A 533 -22.14 -1.89 -2.26
CA LEU A 533 -21.20 -0.83 -1.88
C LEU A 533 -21.08 -0.64 -0.38
N LYS A 534 -22.18 -0.47 0.34
CA LYS A 534 -22.16 -0.20 1.78
C LYS A 534 -21.55 -1.36 2.57
N GLU A 535 -21.89 -2.60 2.21
CA GLU A 535 -21.35 -3.80 2.89
C GLU A 535 -19.86 -4.00 2.58
N GLU A 536 -19.42 -3.74 1.36
CA GLU A 536 -18.00 -3.85 1.02
C GLU A 536 -17.15 -2.76 1.72
N ILE A 537 -17.68 -1.55 1.88
CA ILE A 537 -17.00 -0.49 2.64
C ILE A 537 -16.81 -0.87 4.11
N LYS A 538 -17.83 -1.46 4.76
CA LYS A 538 -17.74 -1.98 6.13
C LYS A 538 -16.69 -3.09 6.24
N ARG A 539 -16.69 -4.00 5.26
CA ARG A 539 -15.89 -5.23 5.28
C ARG A 539 -14.40 -4.98 5.05
N TRP A 540 -14.01 -4.09 4.14
CA TRP A 540 -12.62 -4.02 3.71
C TRP A 540 -11.97 -2.64 3.89
N PRO A 541 -12.40 -1.52 3.26
CA PRO A 541 -11.71 -0.24 3.39
C PRO A 541 -11.61 0.27 4.82
N ALA A 542 -12.68 0.14 5.61
CA ALA A 542 -12.69 0.58 7.02
C ALA A 542 -11.67 -0.20 7.88
N GLN A 543 -11.52 -1.51 7.64
CA GLN A 543 -10.51 -2.32 8.33
C GLN A 543 -9.09 -1.94 7.90
N GLN A 544 -8.87 -1.68 6.60
CA GLN A 544 -7.60 -1.23 6.10
C GLN A 544 -7.21 0.16 6.65
N ALA A 545 -8.18 1.07 6.78
CA ALA A 545 -7.95 2.38 7.36
C ALA A 545 -7.44 2.29 8.80
N ARG A 546 -8.08 1.43 9.62
CA ARG A 546 -7.63 1.14 11.00
C ARG A 546 -6.19 0.60 11.02
N ARG A 547 -5.87 -0.34 10.14
CA ARG A 547 -4.54 -0.94 10.04
C ARG A 547 -3.49 0.09 9.61
N MET A 548 -3.79 0.90 8.59
CA MET A 548 -2.87 1.89 8.06
C MET A 548 -2.60 3.05 9.04
N LYS A 549 -3.54 3.34 9.95
CA LYS A 549 -3.31 4.31 11.03
C LYS A 549 -2.16 3.88 11.95
N ALA A 550 -1.99 2.56 12.17
CA ALA A 550 -0.86 2.05 12.94
C ALA A 550 0.50 2.31 12.27
N ASP A 551 0.53 2.48 10.96
CA ASP A 551 1.71 2.83 10.15
C ASP A 551 1.89 4.35 9.96
N PHE A 552 1.18 5.19 10.72
CA PHE A 552 1.15 6.66 10.51
C PHE A 552 0.85 7.01 9.05
N SER A 553 -0.05 6.26 8.43
CA SER A 553 -0.41 6.38 7.03
C SER A 553 -1.92 6.24 6.84
N ARG A 554 -2.37 6.31 5.60
CA ARG A 554 -3.78 6.22 5.22
C ARG A 554 -3.99 5.24 4.07
N VAL A 555 -5.26 4.93 3.79
CA VAL A 555 -5.67 4.23 2.58
C VAL A 555 -6.69 5.10 1.84
N ASN A 556 -6.63 5.08 0.51
CA ASN A 556 -7.77 5.57 -0.29
C ASN A 556 -8.86 4.51 -0.23
N PHE A 557 -10.09 4.89 0.13
CA PHE A 557 -11.21 3.94 0.28
C PHE A 557 -11.59 3.25 -1.03
N GLY A 558 -11.02 3.67 -2.13
CA GLY A 558 -11.09 3.03 -3.42
C GLY A 558 -11.41 4.02 -4.53
N TRP A 559 -11.31 3.51 -5.77
CA TRP A 559 -11.77 4.20 -6.95
C TRP A 559 -13.24 3.88 -7.14
N LEU A 560 -14.09 4.61 -6.45
CA LEU A 560 -15.52 4.42 -6.50
C LEU A 560 -16.02 4.62 -7.94
N GLY A 561 -16.56 3.56 -8.54
CA GLY A 561 -17.14 3.60 -9.88
C GLY A 561 -18.44 4.40 -9.87
N TYR A 562 -18.64 5.21 -10.91
CA TYR A 562 -19.84 5.99 -11.08
C TYR A 562 -20.79 5.30 -12.06
N PHE A 563 -21.84 4.67 -11.52
CA PHE A 563 -22.79 3.86 -12.30
C PHE A 563 -24.08 4.62 -12.58
N VAL A 564 -24.47 4.65 -13.83
CA VAL A 564 -25.77 5.21 -14.26
C VAL A 564 -26.87 4.19 -13.99
N PRO A 565 -28.04 4.59 -13.45
CA PRO A 565 -29.18 3.70 -13.27
C PRO A 565 -29.60 3.01 -14.57
N ASN A 566 -29.96 1.72 -14.46
CA ASN A 566 -30.45 0.92 -15.56
C ASN A 566 -31.43 -0.14 -15.03
N GLU A 567 -31.98 -1.00 -15.92
CA GLU A 567 -32.96 -2.05 -15.53
C GLU A 567 -32.46 -3.01 -14.43
N LYS A 568 -31.15 -3.18 -14.29
CA LYS A 568 -30.53 -4.13 -13.34
C LYS A 568 -29.95 -3.46 -12.09
N SER A 569 -29.78 -2.13 -12.11
CA SER A 569 -29.10 -1.41 -11.04
C SER A 569 -29.67 -0.01 -10.86
N ILE A 570 -29.85 0.40 -9.59
CA ILE A 570 -30.27 1.77 -9.25
C ILE A 570 -29.17 2.82 -9.52
N GLY A 571 -27.98 2.38 -9.92
CA GLY A 571 -26.83 3.27 -10.11
C GLY A 571 -26.29 3.85 -8.80
N THR A 572 -25.27 4.71 -8.92
CA THR A 572 -24.66 5.38 -7.76
C THR A 572 -25.58 6.49 -7.26
N GLN A 573 -26.05 6.41 -6.03
CA GLN A 573 -27.02 7.33 -5.45
C GLN A 573 -26.40 8.21 -4.34
N PRO A 574 -26.99 9.39 -4.02
CA PRO A 574 -26.48 10.30 -3.01
C PRO A 574 -26.21 9.66 -1.64
N ASP A 575 -27.07 8.76 -1.16
CA ASP A 575 -26.89 8.07 0.12
C ASP A 575 -25.70 7.11 0.13
N MET A 576 -25.36 6.54 -1.01
CA MET A 576 -24.18 5.68 -1.16
C MET A 576 -22.90 6.51 -1.06
N ILE A 577 -22.87 7.67 -1.74
CA ILE A 577 -21.77 8.63 -1.64
C ILE A 577 -21.66 9.13 -0.19
N GLU A 578 -22.78 9.49 0.44
CA GLU A 578 -22.83 9.95 1.82
C GLU A 578 -22.19 8.91 2.77
N PHE A 579 -22.59 7.64 2.64
CA PHE A 579 -22.09 6.57 3.47
C PHE A 579 -20.56 6.40 3.32
N VAL A 580 -20.06 6.24 2.08
CA VAL A 580 -18.63 5.99 1.88
C VAL A 580 -17.77 7.17 2.29
N THR A 581 -18.21 8.40 2.03
CA THR A 581 -17.45 9.61 2.40
C THR A 581 -17.47 9.87 3.90
N SER A 582 -18.57 9.58 4.60
CA SER A 582 -18.67 9.70 6.06
C SER A 582 -17.74 8.71 6.77
N VAL A 583 -17.75 7.44 6.34
CA VAL A 583 -16.87 6.41 6.92
C VAL A 583 -15.40 6.73 6.61
N ALA A 584 -15.07 7.17 5.40
CA ALA A 584 -13.71 7.58 5.08
C ALA A 584 -13.25 8.78 5.92
N ALA A 585 -14.11 9.78 6.11
CA ALA A 585 -13.84 10.95 6.93
C ALA A 585 -13.61 10.59 8.41
N ALA A 586 -14.26 9.55 8.92
CA ALA A 586 -14.03 9.02 10.26
C ALA A 586 -12.58 8.55 10.51
N TRP A 587 -11.86 8.24 9.45
CA TRP A 587 -10.47 7.77 9.47
C TRP A 587 -9.49 8.74 8.83
N ASP A 588 -9.91 9.96 8.50
CA ASP A 588 -9.13 10.95 7.74
C ASP A 588 -8.62 10.41 6.39
N CYS A 589 -9.37 9.51 5.77
CA CYS A 589 -9.02 8.85 4.52
C CYS A 589 -9.73 9.46 3.32
N PRO A 590 -9.11 9.51 2.11
CA PRO A 590 -9.78 9.93 0.89
C PRO A 590 -10.68 8.82 0.32
N VAL A 591 -11.63 9.23 -0.51
CA VAL A 591 -12.41 8.36 -1.40
C VAL A 591 -12.34 8.94 -2.80
N SER A 592 -11.75 8.22 -3.75
CA SER A 592 -11.61 8.72 -5.11
C SER A 592 -12.76 8.27 -5.99
N LEU A 593 -13.22 9.15 -6.87
CA LEU A 593 -14.30 8.89 -7.81
C LEU A 593 -13.74 8.60 -9.20
N ASN A 594 -14.11 7.45 -9.77
CA ASN A 594 -13.73 7.07 -11.13
C ASN A 594 -14.94 7.23 -12.07
N SER A 595 -14.85 8.15 -13.02
CA SER A 595 -15.91 8.41 -13.98
C SER A 595 -15.36 8.94 -15.31
N ASN A 596 -16.24 8.99 -16.29
CA ASN A 596 -16.06 9.67 -17.56
C ASN A 596 -17.19 10.72 -17.77
N LEU A 597 -17.05 11.57 -18.77
CA LEU A 597 -18.04 12.62 -19.06
C LEU A 597 -19.42 12.06 -19.42
N GLU A 598 -19.48 10.94 -20.14
CA GLU A 598 -20.72 10.29 -20.51
C GLU A 598 -21.52 9.85 -19.28
N GLY A 599 -20.85 9.22 -18.31
CA GLY A 599 -21.45 8.81 -17.04
C GLY A 599 -22.06 9.99 -16.29
N PHE A 600 -21.33 11.09 -16.17
CA PHE A 600 -21.84 12.30 -15.51
C PHE A 600 -23.02 12.93 -16.25
N LYS A 601 -22.99 12.97 -17.57
CA LYS A 601 -24.08 13.54 -18.38
C LYS A 601 -25.35 12.71 -18.35
N LYS A 602 -25.22 11.39 -18.35
CA LYS A 602 -26.35 10.46 -18.39
C LYS A 602 -27.05 10.28 -17.04
N HIS A 603 -26.30 10.41 -15.94
CA HIS A 603 -26.86 10.16 -14.61
C HIS A 603 -27.68 11.38 -14.13
N ALA A 604 -28.99 11.23 -13.98
CA ALA A 604 -29.90 12.32 -13.60
C ALA A 604 -29.59 12.94 -12.21
N ARG A 605 -28.92 12.20 -11.33
CA ARG A 605 -28.55 12.66 -9.95
C ARG A 605 -27.10 13.11 -9.84
N THR A 606 -26.41 13.39 -10.93
CA THR A 606 -25.01 13.82 -10.90
C THR A 606 -24.79 15.06 -10.04
N ALA A 607 -25.68 16.06 -10.12
CA ALA A 607 -25.57 17.25 -9.30
C ALA A 607 -25.67 16.93 -7.80
N ASP A 608 -26.62 16.08 -7.40
CA ASP A 608 -26.82 15.66 -6.01
C ASP A 608 -25.63 14.82 -5.51
N ASN A 609 -25.14 13.88 -6.32
CA ASN A 609 -24.00 13.04 -6.00
C ASN A 609 -22.72 13.84 -5.75
N LEU A 610 -22.41 14.77 -6.66
CA LEU A 610 -21.22 15.62 -6.56
C LEU A 610 -21.35 16.64 -5.43
N GLU A 611 -22.56 17.13 -5.13
CA GLU A 611 -22.80 18.02 -4.02
C GLU A 611 -22.53 17.33 -2.66
N VAL A 612 -22.86 16.04 -2.53
CA VAL A 612 -22.50 15.25 -1.34
C VAL A 612 -20.99 15.13 -1.21
N TYR A 613 -20.28 14.77 -2.28
CA TYR A 613 -18.81 14.77 -2.26
C TYR A 613 -18.24 16.11 -1.82
N ARG A 614 -18.73 17.21 -2.40
CA ARG A 614 -18.25 18.55 -2.10
C ARG A 614 -18.36 18.88 -0.61
N ARG A 615 -19.51 18.60 0.02
CA ARG A 615 -19.68 18.85 1.46
C ARG A 615 -18.67 18.09 2.32
N TRP A 616 -18.46 16.82 2.05
CA TRP A 616 -17.50 16.00 2.80
C TRP A 616 -16.05 16.42 2.54
N GLU A 617 -15.69 16.79 1.31
CA GLU A 617 -14.36 17.32 1.01
C GLU A 617 -14.12 18.69 1.67
N GLU A 618 -15.13 19.56 1.73
CA GLU A 618 -15.04 20.84 2.42
C GLU A 618 -14.80 20.67 3.91
N VAL A 619 -15.62 19.90 4.65
CA VAL A 619 -15.45 19.70 6.10
C VAL A 619 -14.13 19.03 6.44
N ARG A 620 -13.64 18.11 5.60
CA ARG A 620 -12.32 17.51 5.77
C ARG A 620 -11.18 18.49 5.51
N SER A 621 -11.37 19.42 4.58
CA SER A 621 -10.33 20.41 4.23
C SER A 621 -10.10 21.48 5.29
N ILE A 622 -11.05 21.67 6.19
CA ILE A 622 -11.04 22.67 7.27
C ILE A 622 -11.02 22.02 8.67
N ASP A 623 -10.79 20.68 8.74
CA ASP A 623 -10.77 19.92 9.99
C ASP A 623 -12.01 20.16 10.89
N TRP A 624 -13.20 20.24 10.26
CA TRP A 624 -14.46 20.53 10.94
C TRP A 624 -14.93 19.43 11.90
N LEU A 625 -14.59 18.16 11.59
CA LEU A 625 -14.96 17.02 12.39
C LEU A 625 -14.12 16.94 13.66
N THR A 626 -14.79 16.97 14.82
CA THR A 626 -14.16 16.67 16.11
C THR A 626 -13.83 15.19 16.23
N GLU A 627 -12.89 14.83 17.10
CA GLU A 627 -12.56 13.41 17.39
C GLU A 627 -13.78 12.61 17.88
N LYS A 628 -14.70 13.27 18.62
CA LYS A 628 -15.98 12.65 19.04
C LYS A 628 -16.86 12.32 17.84
N GLN A 629 -16.97 13.22 16.87
CA GLN A 629 -17.73 12.98 15.63
C GLN A 629 -17.07 11.90 14.78
N LYS A 630 -15.75 11.90 14.65
CA LYS A 630 -15.02 10.82 13.94
C LYS A 630 -15.29 9.47 14.61
N THR A 631 -15.22 9.38 15.94
CA THR A 631 -15.52 8.14 16.67
C THR A 631 -16.97 7.69 16.45
N MET A 632 -17.92 8.62 16.42
CA MET A 632 -19.33 8.33 16.13
C MET A 632 -19.51 7.78 14.70
N LEU A 633 -18.83 8.37 13.72
CA LEU A 633 -18.88 7.93 12.32
C LEU A 633 -18.16 6.58 12.08
N GLN A 634 -17.36 6.09 13.02
CA GLN A 634 -16.77 4.73 12.98
C GLN A 634 -17.80 3.65 13.32
N ASP A 635 -18.93 4.00 13.94
CA ASP A 635 -20.10 3.12 14.05
C ASP A 635 -20.86 3.11 12.72
N MET A 636 -20.54 2.13 11.89
CA MET A 636 -21.09 1.99 10.54
C MET A 636 -22.52 1.43 10.49
N GLU A 637 -23.09 1.05 11.64
CA GLU A 637 -24.49 0.61 11.70
C GLU A 637 -25.44 1.81 11.77
N GLN A 638 -24.96 2.96 12.24
CA GLN A 638 -25.70 4.22 12.19
C GLN A 638 -25.20 5.08 11.06
N GLU A 639 -26.04 5.24 10.04
CA GLU A 639 -25.73 6.17 8.91
C GLU A 639 -25.95 7.63 9.34
N HIS A 640 -25.16 8.53 8.77
CA HIS A 640 -25.22 9.97 9.08
C HIS A 640 -25.33 10.81 7.80
N HIS A 641 -26.07 11.89 7.90
CA HIS A 641 -26.23 12.89 6.85
C HIS A 641 -25.51 14.18 7.25
N LEU A 642 -24.60 14.63 6.40
CA LEU A 642 -23.97 15.94 6.51
C LEU A 642 -24.78 16.95 5.69
N LEU A 643 -25.60 17.73 6.35
CA LEU A 643 -26.46 18.73 5.70
C LEU A 643 -25.88 20.15 5.79
N LEU A 644 -26.34 21.03 4.92
CA LEU A 644 -26.27 22.48 5.09
C LEU A 644 -27.61 22.95 5.64
N ASN A 645 -27.57 23.63 6.78
CA ASN A 645 -28.76 24.16 7.44
C ASN A 645 -29.26 25.45 6.76
N GLU A 646 -30.29 26.07 7.32
CA GLU A 646 -30.91 27.26 6.81
C GLU A 646 -29.95 28.48 6.69
N GLU A 647 -28.84 28.43 7.47
CA GLU A 647 -27.78 29.44 7.52
C GLU A 647 -26.56 29.04 6.66
N ASN A 648 -26.67 27.99 5.85
CA ASN A 648 -25.58 27.39 5.07
C ASN A 648 -24.38 26.93 5.92
N GLN A 649 -24.65 26.50 7.17
CA GLN A 649 -23.64 25.91 8.05
C GLN A 649 -23.75 24.39 8.00
N PHE A 650 -22.61 23.69 8.17
CA PHE A 650 -22.61 22.24 8.25
C PHE A 650 -23.23 21.73 9.55
N GLU A 651 -24.07 20.71 9.43
CA GLU A 651 -24.70 20.02 10.53
C GLU A 651 -24.69 18.51 10.26
N LEU A 652 -24.23 17.70 11.21
CA LEU A 652 -24.18 16.24 11.12
C LEU A 652 -25.32 15.64 11.94
N VAL A 653 -26.19 14.88 11.27
CA VAL A 653 -27.36 14.24 11.91
C VAL A 653 -27.39 12.74 11.59
N PRO A 654 -27.78 11.88 12.53
CA PRO A 654 -28.10 10.49 12.21
C PRO A 654 -29.36 10.44 11.34
N TYR A 655 -29.38 9.57 10.33
CA TYR A 655 -30.58 9.36 9.52
C TYR A 655 -30.82 7.87 9.26
N GLU A 656 -32.04 7.53 8.91
CA GLU A 656 -32.51 6.15 8.74
C GLU A 656 -33.24 6.01 7.41
N GLN A 657 -32.91 4.97 6.65
CA GLN A 657 -33.59 4.71 5.38
C GLN A 657 -35.05 4.31 5.60
N ILE A 658 -35.95 4.93 4.84
CA ILE A 658 -37.36 4.56 4.80
C ILE A 658 -37.54 3.50 3.72
N SER A 659 -37.87 2.28 4.11
CA SER A 659 -38.32 1.23 3.21
C SER A 659 -39.84 1.33 3.00
N GLY A 660 -40.33 0.99 1.80
CA GLY A 660 -41.76 0.89 1.54
C GLY A 660 -42.44 2.17 1.01
N VAL A 661 -41.71 3.22 0.68
CA VAL A 661 -42.28 4.42 0.06
C VAL A 661 -43.01 4.05 -1.22
N ALA A 662 -44.24 4.61 -1.43
CA ALA A 662 -45.11 4.31 -2.57
C ALA A 662 -45.32 2.81 -2.82
N GLY A 663 -45.67 2.07 -1.77
CA GLY A 663 -45.88 0.62 -1.85
C GLY A 663 -44.59 -0.21 -2.04
N GLY A 664 -43.44 0.35 -1.71
CA GLY A 664 -42.14 -0.32 -1.87
C GLY A 664 -41.46 -0.10 -3.22
N SER A 665 -41.78 1.04 -3.89
CA SER A 665 -41.13 1.40 -5.13
C SER A 665 -39.61 1.47 -5.01
N LYS A 666 -38.91 0.83 -5.93
CA LYS A 666 -37.44 0.88 -6.04
C LYS A 666 -36.93 2.17 -6.71
N GLU A 667 -37.83 2.99 -7.25
CA GLU A 667 -37.49 4.24 -7.93
C GLU A 667 -37.24 5.40 -6.96
N ILE A 668 -37.62 5.24 -5.68
CA ILE A 668 -37.52 6.28 -4.65
C ILE A 668 -36.51 5.90 -3.59
N ARG A 669 -35.66 6.85 -3.27
CA ARG A 669 -34.82 6.81 -2.04
C ARG A 669 -35.36 7.85 -1.08
N ALA A 670 -35.53 7.47 0.17
CA ALA A 670 -35.96 8.36 1.25
C ALA A 670 -35.31 7.98 2.58
N PHE A 671 -35.00 9.00 3.37
CA PHE A 671 -34.38 8.84 4.71
C PHE A 671 -35.04 9.82 5.67
N ILE A 672 -35.30 9.36 6.90
CA ILE A 672 -35.87 10.17 7.97
C ILE A 672 -34.82 10.51 9.01
N PHE A 673 -34.87 11.73 9.53
CA PHE A 673 -34.03 12.18 10.63
C PHE A 673 -34.79 13.19 11.51
N GLN A 674 -34.32 13.37 12.73
CA GLN A 674 -34.86 14.37 13.65
C GLN A 674 -33.83 15.49 13.85
N ARG A 675 -34.31 16.74 13.82
CA ARG A 675 -33.50 17.93 14.02
C ARG A 675 -34.33 18.99 14.75
N LYS A 676 -33.76 19.61 15.78
CA LYS A 676 -34.44 20.64 16.59
C LYS A 676 -35.86 20.26 17.09
N GLY A 677 -36.08 18.96 17.38
CA GLY A 677 -37.35 18.42 17.84
C GLY A 677 -38.40 18.18 16.74
N GLU A 678 -38.07 18.39 15.48
CA GLU A 678 -38.93 18.19 14.33
C GLU A 678 -38.45 17.06 13.46
N TYR A 679 -39.33 16.43 12.68
CA TYR A 679 -38.95 15.39 11.74
C TYR A 679 -38.69 15.97 10.36
N TYR A 680 -37.67 15.42 9.72
CA TYR A 680 -37.28 15.72 8.34
C TYR A 680 -37.22 14.43 7.54
N VAL A 681 -37.60 14.48 6.26
CA VAL A 681 -37.42 13.41 5.29
C VAL A 681 -36.66 13.97 4.11
N VAL A 682 -35.47 13.43 3.82
CA VAL A 682 -34.77 13.70 2.55
C VAL A 682 -35.12 12.60 1.56
N TYR A 683 -35.53 12.98 0.33
CA TYR A 683 -35.99 12.03 -0.67
C TYR A 683 -35.62 12.48 -2.09
N TRP A 684 -35.60 11.52 -3.03
CA TRP A 684 -35.37 11.75 -4.46
C TRP A 684 -35.83 10.55 -5.30
N HIS A 685 -36.01 10.77 -6.61
CA HIS A 685 -36.15 9.70 -7.60
C HIS A 685 -34.77 9.28 -8.09
N ILE A 686 -34.51 7.99 -8.25
CA ILE A 686 -33.17 7.48 -8.65
C ILE A 686 -32.69 8.00 -10.01
N SER A 687 -33.62 8.25 -10.97
CA SER A 687 -33.27 8.68 -12.33
C SER A 687 -34.37 9.55 -13.03
N GLY A 688 -35.59 9.56 -12.50
CA GLY A 688 -36.73 10.16 -13.15
C GLY A 688 -37.03 11.61 -12.73
N ASN A 689 -38.06 12.17 -13.36
CA ASN A 689 -38.66 13.44 -13.03
C ASN A 689 -40.19 13.25 -13.01
N LYS A 690 -40.71 12.96 -11.81
CA LYS A 690 -42.11 12.64 -11.54
C LYS A 690 -42.65 13.52 -10.40
N LYS A 691 -43.87 13.23 -9.93
CA LYS A 691 -44.46 13.83 -8.74
C LYS A 691 -44.82 12.73 -7.73
N LEU A 692 -44.85 13.09 -6.45
CA LEU A 692 -45.28 12.22 -5.37
C LEU A 692 -46.56 12.82 -4.78
N GLN A 693 -47.67 12.08 -4.84
CA GLN A 693 -48.93 12.43 -4.21
C GLN A 693 -48.96 11.88 -2.79
N LEU A 694 -49.16 12.76 -1.81
CA LEU A 694 -49.27 12.43 -0.42
C LEU A 694 -50.67 12.80 0.14
N GLN A 695 -51.21 11.95 1.00
CA GLN A 695 -52.51 12.21 1.68
C GLN A 695 -52.26 13.14 2.87
N LEU A 696 -51.95 14.40 2.60
CA LEU A 696 -51.66 15.45 3.58
C LEU A 696 -52.28 16.77 3.12
N LYS A 697 -52.46 17.69 4.06
CA LYS A 697 -52.78 19.08 3.78
C LYS A 697 -51.50 19.89 3.60
N PRO A 698 -51.51 20.96 2.78
CA PRO A 698 -50.31 21.83 2.63
C PRO A 698 -49.75 22.35 3.95
N SER A 699 -50.62 22.56 4.96
CA SER A 699 -50.23 23.05 6.29
C SER A 699 -49.53 22.01 7.17
N ASP A 700 -49.48 20.74 6.76
CA ASP A 700 -48.92 19.65 7.60
C ASP A 700 -47.43 19.51 7.40
N ILE A 701 -46.88 20.04 6.31
CA ILE A 701 -45.48 19.97 5.96
C ILE A 701 -44.94 21.29 5.43
N THR A 702 -43.65 21.48 5.50
CA THR A 702 -42.88 22.45 4.71
C THR A 702 -41.97 21.69 3.75
N LEU A 703 -41.96 22.09 2.49
CA LEU A 703 -41.11 21.49 1.45
C LEU A 703 -39.91 22.39 1.16
N TYR A 704 -38.72 21.79 1.07
CA TYR A 704 -37.51 22.51 0.73
C TYR A 704 -36.78 21.83 -0.44
N LYS A 705 -36.24 22.62 -1.35
CA LYS A 705 -35.28 22.16 -2.34
C LYS A 705 -33.92 21.97 -1.66
N ARG A 706 -33.51 22.94 -0.86
CA ARG A 706 -32.43 22.94 0.11
C ARG A 706 -32.96 23.57 1.39
N LEU A 707 -32.42 23.33 2.54
CA LEU A 707 -32.97 23.83 3.80
C LEU A 707 -33.04 25.36 3.89
N ASP A 708 -32.27 26.08 3.06
CA ASP A 708 -32.33 27.53 2.86
C ASP A 708 -33.30 27.99 1.73
N GLU A 709 -33.96 27.06 1.00
CA GLU A 709 -34.81 27.35 -0.16
C GLU A 709 -36.14 26.58 -0.03
N GLU A 710 -37.19 27.28 0.49
CA GLU A 710 -38.53 26.72 0.63
C GLU A 710 -39.25 26.68 -0.73
N GLU A 711 -39.98 25.60 -1.00
CA GLU A 711 -40.80 25.41 -2.20
C GLU A 711 -42.29 25.40 -1.85
N PRO A 712 -43.17 25.96 -2.72
CA PRO A 712 -44.60 25.95 -2.47
C PRO A 712 -45.16 24.51 -2.55
N VAL A 713 -46.11 24.20 -1.66
CA VAL A 713 -46.88 22.96 -1.68
C VAL A 713 -48.30 23.23 -2.22
N ASN A 714 -48.64 22.53 -3.28
CA ASN A 714 -49.96 22.73 -3.93
C ASN A 714 -50.99 21.71 -3.43
N ASP A 715 -52.17 22.18 -3.08
CA ASP A 715 -53.32 21.33 -2.76
C ASP A 715 -53.91 20.76 -4.06
N SER A 716 -54.24 19.49 -4.08
CA SER A 716 -54.90 18.76 -5.15
C SER A 716 -55.98 17.86 -4.56
N ASN A 717 -57.17 18.44 -4.34
CA ASN A 717 -58.35 17.73 -3.82
C ASN A 717 -58.13 16.97 -2.52
N GLY A 718 -57.54 17.62 -1.51
CA GLY A 718 -57.24 17.04 -0.19
C GLY A 718 -55.99 16.16 -0.14
N ASN A 719 -55.16 16.23 -1.18
CA ASN A 719 -53.81 15.65 -1.25
C ASN A 719 -52.82 16.74 -1.65
N ILE A 720 -51.58 16.52 -1.39
CA ILE A 720 -50.49 17.36 -1.90
C ILE A 720 -49.72 16.65 -3.02
N LEU A 721 -49.24 17.44 -3.97
CA LEU A 721 -48.35 16.98 -5.04
C LEU A 721 -47.02 17.66 -4.87
N ILE A 722 -45.98 16.88 -4.60
CA ILE A 722 -44.61 17.38 -4.45
C ILE A 722 -43.70 16.84 -5.57
N PRO A 723 -42.66 17.59 -5.97
CA PRO A 723 -41.71 17.10 -6.97
C PRO A 723 -41.00 15.82 -6.52
N LEU A 724 -40.83 14.88 -7.44
CA LEU A 724 -40.09 13.63 -7.23
C LEU A 724 -39.01 13.52 -8.33
N ASN A 725 -37.91 14.22 -8.14
CA ASN A 725 -36.79 14.30 -9.07
C ASN A 725 -35.49 14.42 -8.31
N ASP A 726 -34.88 15.62 -8.22
CA ASP A 726 -33.69 15.91 -7.44
C ASP A 726 -33.95 15.77 -5.94
N ARG A 727 -32.91 15.73 -5.15
CA ARG A 727 -32.98 15.62 -3.69
C ARG A 727 -33.75 16.81 -3.10
N ARG A 728 -34.72 16.51 -2.23
CA ARG A 728 -35.54 17.48 -1.51
C ARG A 728 -35.78 17.06 -0.08
N TYR A 729 -36.25 18.02 0.73
CA TYR A 729 -36.52 17.81 2.14
C TYR A 729 -38.01 18.14 2.43
N ILE A 730 -38.64 17.28 3.21
CA ILE A 730 -39.92 17.53 3.86
C ILE A 730 -39.60 17.76 5.34
N ARG A 731 -40.17 18.84 5.92
CA ARG A 731 -40.13 19.11 7.37
C ARG A 731 -41.54 19.05 7.92
N THR A 732 -41.69 18.50 9.11
CA THR A 732 -42.96 18.51 9.84
C THR A 732 -42.76 18.55 11.34
N ASN A 733 -43.58 19.34 12.04
CA ASN A 733 -43.69 19.38 13.50
C ASN A 733 -45.08 18.92 13.98
N LYS A 734 -45.93 18.42 13.05
CA LYS A 734 -47.31 18.00 13.32
C LYS A 734 -47.50 16.50 13.26
N LEU A 735 -46.62 15.77 12.59
CA LEU A 735 -46.71 14.32 12.39
C LEU A 735 -45.68 13.59 13.22
N THR A 736 -46.08 12.46 13.79
CA THR A 736 -45.17 11.49 14.42
C THR A 736 -44.39 10.72 13.36
N LYS A 737 -43.33 10.02 13.75
CA LYS A 737 -42.53 9.14 12.85
C LYS A 737 -43.44 8.11 12.17
N GLU A 738 -44.33 7.47 12.92
CA GLU A 738 -45.26 6.44 12.45
C GLU A 738 -46.21 6.98 11.41
N GLU A 739 -46.77 8.18 11.64
CA GLU A 739 -47.69 8.85 10.67
C GLU A 739 -46.94 9.22 9.38
N ILE A 740 -45.68 9.72 9.47
CA ILE A 740 -44.85 10.01 8.30
C ILE A 740 -44.60 8.74 7.48
N LEU A 741 -44.22 7.65 8.13
CA LEU A 741 -43.99 6.37 7.46
C LEU A 741 -45.25 5.82 6.81
N ALA A 742 -46.40 5.93 7.45
CA ALA A 742 -47.69 5.51 6.91
C ALA A 742 -48.10 6.35 5.66
N VAL A 743 -47.92 7.67 5.73
CA VAL A 743 -48.20 8.58 4.58
C VAL A 743 -47.29 8.25 3.39
N LEU A 744 -45.99 8.07 3.64
CA LEU A 744 -45.03 7.75 2.57
C LEU A 744 -45.26 6.35 1.99
N SER A 745 -45.68 5.39 2.79
CA SER A 745 -46.01 4.03 2.30
C SER A 745 -47.22 4.04 1.37
N ASN A 746 -48.23 4.89 1.64
CA ASN A 746 -49.45 5.03 0.87
C ASN A 746 -49.32 6.06 -0.28
N ALA A 747 -48.16 6.68 -0.43
CA ALA A 747 -47.92 7.66 -1.50
C ALA A 747 -48.10 7.06 -2.90
N LYS A 748 -48.47 7.90 -3.88
CA LYS A 748 -48.60 7.49 -5.29
C LYS A 748 -47.62 8.27 -6.17
N ILE A 749 -46.94 7.56 -7.04
CA ILE A 749 -46.12 8.18 -8.08
C ILE A 749 -47.04 8.62 -9.21
N ILE A 750 -46.94 9.89 -9.58
CA ILE A 750 -47.70 10.52 -10.67
C ILE A 750 -46.70 11.01 -11.73
N ASP A 751 -46.98 10.75 -13.00
CA ASP A 751 -46.14 11.15 -14.12
C ASP A 751 -46.14 12.67 -14.35
#